data_e2de5af1125ae4416c49f1424238cadf
#
_entry.id   e2de5af1125ae4416c49f1424238cadf
#
_cell.length_a   1.000
_cell.length_b   1.000
_cell.length_c   1.000
_cell.angle_alpha   90.00
_cell.angle_beta   90.00
_cell.angle_gamma   90.00
#
_symmetry.space_group_name_H-M   'P 1'
#
loop_
_entity.id
_entity.type
_entity.pdbx_description
1 polymer ?
#
loop_
_entity_poly.entity_id
_entity_poly.type
_entity_poly.pdbx_seq_one_letter_code
_entity_poly.pdbx_strand_id
1 'polypeptide(L)'
;MNKFLLASLLASFSLASNADGLKSRALPLQPATQHPFRVAAAKGAPQLVAARVVPSNETDASWVLEYGERVDVFTEDFSKMEKGKLGDPAVGIDITMPNPPYPWTNVKPEYTDQPGWGAGGAYPAGGMISIFDEEGLDDYAHINTPMLDLHNYDGIAVLEFKARTNKKNNSSLMIEAAETYNMSPTWKILEQFYQGFDITPEWQTFQFFFRGCESYTIFNLVPEKSPAIYIDDLKVFQVKPYVGLPQSLPHTDYTGTSFTANWKAVPEADHYLVTVKVFNEELEMWEEFIDEARAEGTSFVVPEIQSGATYAYTVNAVKGNHVSLPSDQVIVFDLEAPVMGGTTLTDDGYHAQWSEVPSAERYNYWAMNDRVAKEDGTFKVTKMDFDTVLLPNGEEPYMNLGDEPNCYGDTYILGEDQAGWHVTNYMPYVGGFIALDAYFYIYQNDQSGMISPAMDFSRDNGKIDLSMRLMGELVNWWDQDNQRHQDVVQCAVALFNYDEAEGDYSQAELIYPGTVEQDWGTFTAHLTKGTKNSKVGIFAVTMPGNLYVDDVLITQQYKAGDVLREPFYFGRYLEGTEVDVTIPERVRFQHLYHKVSAVKTDGTFSDGDLCESAFSDECLVEAAETGITAPTTRKPFVMFSNGNLDIQNPAGDIVEVFTADGRRIATDATAREHLTLPIAIGGTYVVRIGNQSIKVQL
;
A
#
# COMPACT_ATOMS: atom_id res chain seq x y z
N MET A 1 7.39 -13.39 31.03
CA MET A 1 7.91 -12.04 31.27
C MET A 1 7.89 -11.22 29.97
N ASN A 2 7.28 -11.72 28.89
CA ASN A 2 7.23 -11.07 27.58
C ASN A 2 5.83 -10.57 27.15
N LYS A 3 4.87 -10.57 28.06
CA LYS A 3 3.53 -9.99 27.77
C LYS A 3 3.46 -8.45 27.88
N PHE A 4 4.54 -7.81 28.27
CA PHE A 4 4.58 -6.35 28.46
C PHE A 4 5.13 -5.58 27.24
N LEU A 5 5.79 -6.22 26.28
CA LEU A 5 6.29 -5.52 25.10
C LEU A 5 5.22 -5.31 24.01
N LEU A 6 4.25 -6.22 23.90
CA LEU A 6 3.17 -6.06 22.92
C LEU A 6 2.07 -5.10 23.40
N ALA A 7 1.86 -5.01 24.73
CA ALA A 7 0.88 -4.07 25.29
C ALA A 7 1.29 -2.59 25.16
N SER A 8 2.56 -2.29 24.95
CA SER A 8 3.03 -0.92 24.74
C SER A 8 2.89 -0.45 23.28
N LEU A 9 2.83 -1.35 22.32
CA LEU A 9 2.54 -1.03 20.92
C LEU A 9 1.05 -0.79 20.63
N LEU A 10 0.16 -1.31 21.50
CA LEU A 10 -1.30 -1.16 21.36
C LEU A 10 -1.88 0.07 22.09
N ALA A 11 -1.08 0.84 22.82
CA ALA A 11 -1.56 1.97 23.63
C ALA A 11 -1.44 3.35 22.93
N SER A 12 -0.98 3.40 21.67
CA SER A 12 -0.60 4.66 21.02
C SER A 12 -1.70 5.43 20.29
N PHE A 13 -2.94 5.00 20.33
CA PHE A 13 -4.03 5.64 19.57
C PHE A 13 -5.03 6.45 20.39
N SER A 14 -4.68 6.96 21.56
CA SER A 14 -5.61 7.76 22.36
C SER A 14 -5.32 9.26 22.36
N LEU A 15 -4.84 9.82 21.26
CA LEU A 15 -4.35 11.20 21.27
C LEU A 15 -4.77 12.05 20.09
N ALA A 16 -6.02 12.11 19.77
CA ALA A 16 -6.58 13.27 19.11
C ALA A 16 -8.08 13.19 19.15
N SER A 17 -8.68 13.67 20.17
CA SER A 17 -10.01 14.24 20.04
C SER A 17 -10.48 14.78 21.36
N ASN A 18 -10.53 16.08 21.49
CA ASN A 18 -11.65 16.71 22.16
C ASN A 18 -12.87 16.67 21.24
N ALA A 19 -13.30 15.46 20.93
CA ALA A 19 -14.63 15.16 20.46
C ALA A 19 -15.12 14.04 21.37
N ASP A 20 -15.98 14.42 22.31
CA ASP A 20 -16.71 13.47 23.14
C ASP A 20 -17.36 12.42 22.25
N GLY A 21 -16.87 11.18 22.33
CA GLY A 21 -17.55 10.05 21.77
C GLY A 21 -16.71 8.97 21.09
N LEU A 22 -15.52 9.25 20.60
CA LEU A 22 -14.71 8.25 19.89
C LEU A 22 -13.98 7.34 20.90
N LYS A 23 -14.54 6.19 21.18
CA LYS A 23 -13.79 5.06 21.73
C LYS A 23 -12.84 4.58 20.63
N SER A 24 -11.62 5.12 20.62
CA SER A 24 -10.56 4.64 19.75
C SER A 24 -10.32 3.16 20.02
N ARG A 25 -10.62 2.28 19.06
CA ARG A 25 -9.96 1.00 18.96
C ARG A 25 -8.55 1.30 18.47
N ALA A 26 -7.57 0.96 19.27
CA ALA A 26 -6.19 0.93 18.82
C ALA A 26 -6.09 -0.06 17.66
N LEU A 27 -5.87 0.42 16.45
CA LEU A 27 -5.41 -0.40 15.35
C LEU A 27 -3.97 -0.82 15.68
N PRO A 28 -3.60 -2.09 15.55
CA PRO A 28 -2.21 -2.49 15.67
C PRO A 28 -1.41 -1.72 14.62
N LEU A 29 -0.27 -1.15 15.01
CA LEU A 29 0.74 -0.70 14.06
C LEU A 29 1.14 -1.94 13.25
N GLN A 30 0.61 -2.05 12.05
CA GLN A 30 1.05 -3.07 11.13
C GLN A 30 2.54 -2.83 10.86
N PRO A 31 3.39 -3.86 10.92
CA PRO A 31 4.66 -3.79 10.22
C PRO A 31 4.27 -3.40 8.79
N ALA A 32 4.90 -2.36 8.27
CA ALA A 32 4.59 -1.82 6.96
C ALA A 32 4.62 -2.94 5.93
N THR A 33 3.47 -3.56 5.70
CA THR A 33 3.30 -4.53 4.64
C THR A 33 3.51 -3.75 3.36
N GLN A 34 4.65 -3.92 2.73
CA GLN A 34 4.84 -3.44 1.37
C GLN A 34 4.00 -4.36 0.47
N HIS A 35 2.68 -4.13 0.47
CA HIS A 35 1.92 -4.48 -0.71
C HIS A 35 2.58 -3.76 -1.90
N PRO A 36 2.64 -4.37 -3.09
CA PRO A 36 3.27 -3.78 -4.26
C PRO A 36 2.70 -2.40 -4.65
N PHE A 37 1.87 -1.83 -3.82
CA PHE A 37 1.10 -0.60 -4.03
C PHE A 37 1.29 0.45 -2.96
N ARG A 38 2.36 0.42 -2.19
CA ARG A 38 2.73 1.71 -1.62
C ARG A 38 2.94 2.66 -2.79
N VAL A 39 2.00 3.57 -2.98
CA VAL A 39 2.36 4.91 -3.43
C VAL A 39 3.60 5.22 -2.62
N ALA A 40 4.74 5.38 -3.31
CA ALA A 40 6.04 5.48 -2.65
C ALA A 40 5.85 6.28 -1.38
N ALA A 41 6.03 5.64 -0.23
CA ALA A 41 6.01 6.36 1.05
C ALA A 41 6.86 7.57 0.78
N ALA A 42 6.32 8.75 0.97
CA ALA A 42 6.96 9.98 0.53
C ALA A 42 8.43 9.85 0.92
N LYS A 43 9.34 9.83 -0.07
CA LYS A 43 10.77 9.74 0.19
C LYS A 43 11.03 10.69 1.34
N GLY A 44 11.46 10.19 2.50
CA GLY A 44 11.84 11.02 3.59
C GLY A 44 11.00 11.00 4.86
N ALA A 45 10.22 9.96 5.13
CA ALA A 45 9.68 9.82 6.48
C ALA A 45 10.81 9.46 7.45
N PRO A 46 11.04 10.21 8.56
CA PRO A 46 11.99 9.81 9.58
C PRO A 46 11.65 8.42 10.11
N GLN A 47 12.64 7.55 10.18
CA GLN A 47 12.51 6.21 10.74
C GLN A 47 13.48 6.03 11.88
N LEU A 48 13.03 5.49 13.00
CA LEU A 48 13.91 5.14 14.11
C LEU A 48 14.72 3.89 13.74
N VAL A 49 16.03 4.03 13.72
CA VAL A 49 16.95 2.91 13.52
C VAL A 49 17.26 2.22 14.84
N ALA A 50 17.57 3.01 15.86
CA ALA A 50 17.87 2.51 17.19
C ALA A 50 17.71 3.59 18.26
N ALA A 51 17.47 3.16 19.50
CA ALA A 51 17.45 4.03 20.66
C ALA A 51 18.14 3.38 21.83
N ARG A 52 18.84 4.18 22.65
CA ARG A 52 19.52 3.66 23.85
C ARG A 52 19.63 4.68 24.98
N VAL A 53 19.81 4.18 26.18
CA VAL A 53 20.37 4.94 27.28
C VAL A 53 21.89 4.80 27.24
N VAL A 54 22.62 5.93 27.18
CA VAL A 54 24.08 5.93 27.15
C VAL A 54 24.61 5.47 28.51
N PRO A 55 25.46 4.43 28.57
CA PRO A 55 26.08 4.02 29.81
C PRO A 55 26.88 5.15 30.47
N SER A 56 26.84 5.27 31.80
CA SER A 56 27.49 6.36 32.55
C SER A 56 29.00 6.42 32.38
N ASN A 57 29.62 5.40 31.87
CA ASN A 57 31.06 5.32 31.56
C ASN A 57 31.41 5.66 30.11
N GLU A 58 30.40 5.90 29.25
CA GLU A 58 30.59 6.36 27.89
C GLU A 58 30.40 7.88 27.82
N THR A 59 31.28 8.56 27.12
CA THR A 59 31.28 10.03 27.00
C THR A 59 30.81 10.52 25.64
N ASP A 60 30.51 9.61 24.68
CA ASP A 60 30.19 9.98 23.31
C ASP A 60 29.25 8.97 22.64
N ALA A 61 28.65 9.39 21.52
CA ALA A 61 27.84 8.58 20.64
C ALA A 61 28.66 7.55 19.83
N SER A 62 29.65 6.90 20.45
CA SER A 62 30.66 6.06 19.77
C SER A 62 30.03 4.97 18.88
N TRP A 63 28.88 4.40 19.29
CA TRP A 63 28.21 3.37 18.52
C TRP A 63 27.59 3.88 17.20
N VAL A 64 27.17 5.15 17.16
CA VAL A 64 26.65 5.78 15.93
C VAL A 64 27.80 6.16 15.01
N LEU A 65 28.95 6.52 15.58
CA LEU A 65 30.13 6.93 14.85
C LEU A 65 30.84 5.76 14.13
N GLU A 66 30.43 4.53 14.40
CA GLU A 66 30.83 3.38 13.59
C GLU A 66 30.29 3.47 12.15
N TYR A 67 29.13 4.14 11.96
CA TYR A 67 28.48 4.32 10.65
C TYR A 67 28.99 5.53 9.87
N GLY A 68 29.51 6.57 10.54
CA GLY A 68 29.92 7.78 9.85
C GLY A 68 30.52 8.87 10.76
N GLU A 69 30.82 10.01 10.16
CA GLU A 69 31.34 11.20 10.83
C GLU A 69 30.22 12.06 11.39
N ARG A 70 30.39 12.57 12.62
CA ARG A 70 29.42 13.49 13.26
C ARG A 70 29.45 14.86 12.60
N VAL A 71 28.30 15.42 12.30
CA VAL A 71 28.07 16.78 11.83
C VAL A 71 27.07 17.47 12.75
N ASP A 72 27.52 18.37 13.62
CA ASP A 72 26.61 19.05 14.56
C ASP A 72 25.65 19.98 13.82
N VAL A 73 24.39 19.95 14.22
CA VAL A 73 23.30 20.74 13.63
C VAL A 73 22.73 21.72 14.66
N PHE A 74 22.42 21.24 15.87
CA PHE A 74 21.64 21.99 16.82
C PHE A 74 22.00 21.61 18.26
N THR A 75 22.01 22.60 19.18
CA THR A 75 22.19 22.38 20.62
C THR A 75 21.32 23.35 21.41
N GLU A 76 20.77 22.88 22.53
CA GLU A 76 20.02 23.68 23.51
C GLU A 76 20.31 23.17 24.91
N ASP A 77 20.82 24.03 25.78
CA ASP A 77 21.14 23.71 27.18
C ASP A 77 20.13 24.27 28.18
N PHE A 78 19.04 24.88 27.68
CA PHE A 78 17.98 25.51 28.48
C PHE A 78 18.46 26.48 29.57
N SER A 79 19.70 26.93 29.54
CA SER A 79 20.28 27.80 30.56
C SER A 79 19.53 29.11 30.78
N LYS A 80 18.80 29.58 29.75
CA LYS A 80 17.93 30.75 29.84
C LYS A 80 16.66 30.53 30.65
N MET A 81 16.32 29.31 30.99
CA MET A 81 15.18 28.93 31.83
C MET A 81 15.57 28.99 33.31
N GLU A 82 16.07 30.15 33.79
CA GLU A 82 16.69 30.35 35.12
C GLU A 82 15.72 30.18 36.31
N LYS A 83 14.40 30.35 36.11
CA LYS A 83 13.40 30.27 37.17
C LYS A 83 13.10 28.82 37.54
N GLY A 84 12.62 28.66 38.80
CA GLY A 84 12.34 27.32 39.32
C GLY A 84 13.61 26.57 39.72
N LYS A 85 13.48 25.26 39.90
CA LYS A 85 14.56 24.30 40.22
C LYS A 85 14.05 22.88 40.08
N LEU A 86 14.95 21.93 40.13
CA LEU A 86 14.60 20.51 40.19
C LEU A 86 13.64 20.21 41.35
N GLY A 87 12.53 19.57 41.07
CA GLY A 87 11.48 19.23 42.05
C GLY A 87 10.51 20.37 42.37
N ASP A 88 10.74 21.59 41.87
CA ASP A 88 9.92 22.77 42.09
C ASP A 88 9.98 23.70 40.87
N PRO A 89 9.45 23.24 39.69
CA PRO A 89 9.46 24.04 38.46
C PRO A 89 8.61 25.30 38.64
N ALA A 90 8.91 26.33 37.84
CA ALA A 90 8.23 27.63 37.96
C ALA A 90 6.90 27.63 37.18
N VAL A 91 5.93 26.86 37.63
CA VAL A 91 4.61 26.67 36.99
C VAL A 91 3.85 27.99 36.72
N GLY A 92 4.08 29.04 37.52
CA GLY A 92 3.49 30.36 37.28
C GLY A 92 4.15 31.18 36.16
N ILE A 93 5.15 30.65 35.45
CA ILE A 93 5.84 31.30 34.35
C ILE A 93 5.36 30.68 33.04
N ASP A 94 4.53 31.40 32.32
CA ASP A 94 4.13 31.04 30.97
C ASP A 94 5.26 31.39 29.98
N ILE A 95 5.86 30.36 29.38
CA ILE A 95 6.92 30.49 28.39
C ILE A 95 6.38 30.59 26.95
N THR A 96 5.06 30.48 26.77
CA THR A 96 4.44 30.47 25.45
C THR A 96 4.02 31.87 24.98
N MET A 97 3.98 32.05 23.65
CA MET A 97 3.49 33.25 23.00
C MET A 97 2.00 33.10 22.72
N PRO A 98 1.17 34.14 22.93
CA PRO A 98 -0.14 34.20 22.31
C PRO A 98 0.04 34.43 20.78
N ASN A 99 -0.67 33.69 19.96
CA ASN A 99 -0.63 33.80 18.49
C ASN A 99 0.78 33.58 17.89
N PRO A 100 1.37 32.41 18.04
CA PRO A 100 2.64 32.08 17.40
C PRO A 100 2.44 31.99 15.88
N PRO A 101 3.51 32.19 15.09
CA PRO A 101 3.44 32.04 13.62
C PRO A 101 2.99 30.65 13.18
N TYR A 102 3.28 29.63 14.00
CA TYR A 102 2.80 28.26 13.90
C TYR A 102 2.49 27.71 15.28
N PRO A 103 1.47 26.88 15.48
CA PRO A 103 1.11 26.31 16.78
C PRO A 103 2.29 25.64 17.52
N TRP A 104 3.15 24.98 16.74
CA TRP A 104 4.34 24.28 17.26
C TRP A 104 5.61 25.15 17.42
N THR A 105 5.49 26.46 17.30
CA THR A 105 6.61 27.41 17.49
C THR A 105 6.27 28.45 18.54
N ASN A 106 5.55 28.04 19.57
CA ASN A 106 4.93 28.96 20.54
C ASN A 106 5.82 29.39 21.71
N VAL A 107 7.05 28.85 21.83
CA VAL A 107 7.96 29.26 22.91
C VAL A 107 8.55 30.64 22.63
N LYS A 108 8.52 31.54 23.64
CA LYS A 108 9.11 32.89 23.56
C LYS A 108 10.64 32.78 23.39
N PRO A 109 11.23 33.51 22.42
CA PRO A 109 12.66 33.40 22.09
C PRO A 109 13.64 33.74 23.24
N GLU A 110 13.18 34.45 24.28
CA GLU A 110 14.03 34.74 25.45
C GLU A 110 14.33 33.52 26.33
N TYR A 111 13.62 32.40 26.17
CA TYR A 111 13.79 31.20 27.00
C TYR A 111 14.68 30.12 26.37
N THR A 112 15.03 30.25 25.09
CA THR A 112 15.81 29.26 24.37
C THR A 112 16.95 29.91 23.58
N ASP A 113 17.99 29.16 23.24
CA ASP A 113 19.13 29.69 22.48
C ASP A 113 18.78 30.02 21.04
N GLN A 114 17.85 29.26 20.47
CA GLN A 114 17.32 29.51 19.15
C GLN A 114 15.78 29.59 19.18
N PRO A 115 15.17 30.46 18.36
CA PRO A 115 13.72 30.55 18.26
C PRO A 115 13.11 29.34 17.53
N GLY A 116 11.80 29.16 17.64
CA GLY A 116 11.07 28.16 16.87
C GLY A 116 10.70 26.91 17.69
N TRP A 117 10.96 26.89 18.98
CA TRP A 117 10.51 25.85 19.88
C TRP A 117 8.99 25.89 20.08
N GLY A 118 8.39 24.72 20.28
CA GLY A 118 6.99 24.59 20.73
C GLY A 118 6.92 23.88 22.07
N ALA A 119 5.92 24.22 22.87
CA ALA A 119 5.72 23.61 24.18
C ALA A 119 4.25 23.70 24.64
N GLY A 120 3.80 22.69 25.38
CA GLY A 120 2.60 22.67 26.19
C GLY A 120 2.92 22.02 27.52
N GLY A 121 2.29 22.45 28.65
CA GLY A 121 2.59 21.88 29.94
C GLY A 121 4.08 21.88 30.33
N ALA A 122 4.82 22.90 29.90
CA ALA A 122 6.26 22.99 30.03
C ALA A 122 6.67 24.24 30.81
N TYR A 123 7.63 24.10 31.75
CA TYR A 123 7.95 25.12 32.74
C TYR A 123 9.47 25.22 32.97
N PRO A 124 10.00 26.44 33.20
CA PRO A 124 11.39 26.63 33.62
C PRO A 124 11.69 25.93 34.96
N ALA A 125 12.86 25.32 35.03
CA ALA A 125 13.23 24.56 36.24
C ALA A 125 14.71 24.78 36.67
N GLY A 126 15.22 26.02 36.52
CA GLY A 126 16.56 26.41 36.97
C GLY A 126 17.67 25.95 36.05
N GLY A 127 17.62 26.35 34.81
CA GLY A 127 18.57 25.98 33.76
C GLY A 127 18.23 24.65 33.07
N MET A 128 17.00 24.18 33.19
CA MET A 128 16.44 23.01 32.52
C MET A 128 14.96 23.25 32.23
N ILE A 129 14.33 22.46 31.39
CA ILE A 129 12.89 22.45 31.17
C ILE A 129 12.23 21.28 31.89
N SER A 130 11.07 21.53 32.54
CA SER A 130 10.23 20.49 33.12
C SER A 130 8.95 20.36 32.30
N ILE A 131 8.57 19.15 31.91
CA ILE A 131 7.32 18.84 31.23
C ILE A 131 6.46 17.87 32.05
N PHE A 132 5.18 18.18 32.22
CA PHE A 132 4.20 17.32 32.90
C PHE A 132 2.79 17.83 32.68
N ASP A 133 1.82 16.91 32.72
CA ASP A 133 0.40 17.24 32.72
C ASP A 133 -0.04 17.71 34.09
N GLU A 134 -0.65 18.88 34.18
CA GLU A 134 -1.42 19.27 35.37
C GLU A 134 -2.83 18.70 35.28
N GLU A 135 -3.33 18.09 36.38
CA GLU A 135 -4.71 17.61 36.40
C GLU A 135 -5.68 18.79 36.12
N GLY A 136 -6.39 18.68 34.98
CA GLY A 136 -7.43 19.62 34.57
C GLY A 136 -7.04 20.66 33.49
N LEU A 137 -5.85 20.55 32.89
CA LEU A 137 -5.52 21.26 31.66
C LEU A 137 -5.78 20.33 30.46
N ASP A 138 -6.45 20.86 29.45
CA ASP A 138 -6.79 20.14 28.21
C ASP A 138 -5.59 20.01 27.25
N ASP A 139 -4.41 20.58 27.59
CA ASP A 139 -3.24 20.57 26.74
C ASP A 139 -2.25 19.49 27.16
N TYR A 140 -1.84 18.67 26.21
CA TYR A 140 -0.80 17.66 26.40
C TYR A 140 0.54 18.32 26.73
N ALA A 141 1.18 17.83 27.81
CA ALA A 141 2.55 18.23 28.12
C ALA A 141 3.47 17.74 26.99
N HIS A 142 4.21 18.66 26.40
CA HIS A 142 5.20 18.35 25.38
C HIS A 142 6.22 19.47 25.22
N ILE A 143 7.35 19.12 24.59
CA ILE A 143 8.26 20.08 23.99
C ILE A 143 8.71 19.56 22.63
N ASN A 144 8.74 20.44 21.62
CA ASN A 144 9.29 20.11 20.33
C ASN A 144 10.39 21.07 19.90
N THR A 145 11.35 20.51 19.18
CA THR A 145 12.47 21.29 18.62
C THR A 145 11.97 22.30 17.58
N PRO A 146 12.77 23.32 17.23
CA PRO A 146 12.59 24.04 16.00
C PRO A 146 12.59 23.11 14.78
N MET A 147 12.04 23.59 13.66
CA MET A 147 12.20 22.90 12.38
C MET A 147 13.69 22.85 12.00
N LEU A 148 14.19 21.63 11.78
CA LEU A 148 15.59 21.37 11.47
C LEU A 148 15.73 20.88 10.04
N ASP A 149 16.71 21.38 9.34
CA ASP A 149 17.07 20.92 7.99
C ASP A 149 18.03 19.73 8.12
N LEU A 150 17.50 18.53 7.99
CA LEU A 150 18.21 17.27 8.18
C LEU A 150 18.29 16.41 6.90
N HIS A 151 17.95 16.95 5.73
CA HIS A 151 17.88 16.20 4.46
C HIS A 151 19.23 15.68 3.94
N ASN A 152 20.35 16.19 4.46
CA ASN A 152 21.68 15.74 4.04
C ASN A 152 21.99 14.34 4.60
N TYR A 153 22.91 13.63 3.96
CA TYR A 153 23.44 12.34 4.42
C TYR A 153 22.36 11.27 4.59
N ASP A 154 21.44 11.16 3.62
CA ASP A 154 20.29 10.25 3.64
C ASP A 154 19.35 10.49 4.83
N GLY A 155 19.32 11.72 5.35
CA GLY A 155 18.51 12.07 6.53
C GLY A 155 18.96 11.38 7.81
N ILE A 156 20.20 10.92 7.89
CA ILE A 156 20.72 10.23 9.06
C ILE A 156 20.99 11.26 10.18
N ALA A 157 20.24 11.17 11.26
CA ALA A 157 20.33 12.12 12.37
C ALA A 157 20.22 11.43 13.73
N VAL A 158 20.79 12.07 14.75
CA VAL A 158 20.71 11.64 16.15
C VAL A 158 20.13 12.76 16.99
N LEU A 159 19.07 12.45 17.74
CA LEU A 159 18.58 13.24 18.84
C LEU A 159 19.22 12.71 20.12
N GLU A 160 19.97 13.57 20.82
CA GLU A 160 20.57 13.30 22.13
C GLU A 160 20.05 14.30 23.16
N PHE A 161 19.66 13.84 24.33
CA PHE A 161 19.27 14.71 25.44
C PHE A 161 19.49 14.03 26.78
N LYS A 162 19.57 14.81 27.83
CA LYS A 162 19.52 14.31 29.20
C LYS A 162 18.11 14.42 29.77
N ALA A 163 17.67 13.38 30.45
CA ALA A 163 16.40 13.43 31.17
C ALA A 163 16.48 12.73 32.52
N ARG A 164 15.58 13.13 33.41
CA ARG A 164 15.33 12.52 34.71
C ARG A 164 13.91 12.81 35.21
N THR A 165 13.44 12.06 36.16
CA THR A 165 12.21 12.37 36.94
C THR A 165 12.52 12.79 38.38
N ASN A 166 11.56 13.39 39.07
CA ASN A 166 11.69 13.70 40.50
C ASN A 166 10.96 12.67 41.41
N LYS A 167 10.37 11.63 40.82
CA LYS A 167 9.64 10.59 41.55
C LYS A 167 10.43 9.31 41.73
N LYS A 168 10.05 8.52 42.75
CA LYS A 168 10.64 7.22 43.01
C LYS A 168 10.26 6.13 41.99
N ASN A 169 9.19 6.34 41.24
CA ASN A 169 8.73 5.43 40.19
C ASN A 169 9.23 5.96 38.88
N ASN A 170 9.60 5.04 37.97
CA ASN A 170 10.03 5.37 36.66
C ASN A 170 8.90 6.05 35.85
N SER A 171 9.29 6.95 34.97
CA SER A 171 8.41 7.62 34.02
C SER A 171 8.82 7.22 32.62
N SER A 172 7.90 7.29 31.70
CA SER A 172 8.18 7.07 30.28
C SER A 172 8.03 8.36 29.49
N LEU A 173 8.77 8.43 28.39
CA LEU A 173 8.78 9.54 27.44
C LEU A 173 8.58 8.97 26.05
N MET A 174 7.58 9.49 25.35
CA MET A 174 7.39 9.24 23.94
C MET A 174 8.23 10.23 23.13
N ILE A 175 8.88 9.74 22.08
CA ILE A 175 9.58 10.57 21.10
C ILE A 175 8.84 10.46 19.78
N GLU A 176 8.49 11.58 19.22
CA GLU A 176 7.89 11.67 17.90
C GLU A 176 8.86 12.38 16.96
N ALA A 177 9.07 11.84 15.77
CA ALA A 177 9.70 12.56 14.68
C ALA A 177 8.62 12.96 13.68
N ALA A 178 8.50 14.23 13.37
CA ALA A 178 7.48 14.76 12.49
C ALA A 178 8.07 15.67 11.42
N GLU A 179 7.43 15.70 10.26
CA GLU A 179 7.68 16.69 9.22
C GLU A 179 6.56 17.71 9.13
N THR A 180 6.94 18.97 9.04
CA THR A 180 6.00 20.05 8.78
C THR A 180 6.01 20.36 7.29
N TYR A 181 5.19 19.69 6.54
CA TYR A 181 5.18 19.81 5.09
C TYR A 181 4.89 21.24 4.64
N ASN A 182 5.88 21.86 3.98
CA ASN A 182 5.73 23.11 3.22
C ASN A 182 5.11 24.28 4.00
N MET A 183 5.43 24.39 5.30
CA MET A 183 4.85 25.41 6.22
C MET A 183 3.31 25.38 6.30
N SER A 184 2.70 24.25 5.92
CA SER A 184 1.29 24.02 6.17
C SER A 184 1.04 23.87 7.68
N PRO A 185 -0.06 24.42 8.24
CA PRO A 185 -0.40 24.24 9.65
C PRO A 185 -0.76 22.78 10.00
N THR A 186 -0.74 21.87 9.06
CA THR A 186 -0.98 20.45 9.30
C THR A 186 0.29 19.79 9.79
N TRP A 187 0.29 19.47 11.08
CA TRP A 187 1.27 18.63 11.73
C TRP A 187 1.18 17.22 11.16
N LYS A 188 2.20 16.76 10.48
CA LYS A 188 2.29 15.40 9.97
C LYS A 188 3.25 14.62 10.85
N ILE A 189 2.71 13.84 11.75
CA ILE A 189 3.50 12.89 12.53
C ILE A 189 3.86 11.75 11.59
N LEU A 190 5.13 11.62 11.26
CA LEU A 190 5.63 10.60 10.36
C LEU A 190 5.96 9.30 11.08
N GLU A 191 6.36 9.39 12.36
CA GLU A 191 6.59 8.22 13.20
C GLU A 191 6.50 8.57 14.67
N GLN A 192 5.78 7.74 15.44
CA GLN A 192 5.66 7.84 16.89
C GLN A 192 6.41 6.68 17.53
N PHE A 193 7.28 6.99 18.49
CA PHE A 193 8.01 5.96 19.23
C PHE A 193 7.61 5.97 20.68
N TYR A 194 6.88 4.98 21.09
CA TYR A 194 6.76 4.60 22.48
C TYR A 194 7.93 3.67 22.83
N GLN A 195 9.06 4.23 23.14
CA GLN A 195 10.09 3.43 23.79
C GLN A 195 9.89 3.60 25.30
N GLY A 196 9.45 2.54 25.94
CA GLY A 196 9.38 2.45 27.40
C GLY A 196 10.76 2.48 28.03
N PHE A 197 11.54 3.54 27.77
CA PHE A 197 12.70 3.82 28.57
C PHE A 197 12.23 4.36 29.89
N ASP A 198 12.52 3.60 30.93
CA ASP A 198 12.32 4.06 32.29
C ASP A 198 13.23 5.27 32.58
N ILE A 199 12.65 6.47 32.60
CA ILE A 199 13.32 7.65 33.08
C ILE A 199 13.38 7.58 34.60
N THR A 200 14.61 7.49 35.12
CA THR A 200 14.86 7.32 36.54
C THR A 200 15.06 8.67 37.29
N PRO A 201 15.10 8.68 38.62
CA PRO A 201 15.47 9.89 39.37
C PRO A 201 16.92 10.37 39.16
N GLU A 202 17.75 9.59 38.52
CA GLU A 202 19.11 9.98 38.18
C GLU A 202 19.14 10.52 36.74
N TRP A 203 20.07 11.44 36.46
CA TRP A 203 20.28 11.93 35.11
C TRP A 203 20.78 10.80 34.20
N GLN A 204 20.08 10.61 33.09
CA GLN A 204 20.43 9.66 32.04
C GLN A 204 20.53 10.41 30.72
N THR A 205 21.46 10.02 29.88
CA THR A 205 21.55 10.51 28.51
C THR A 205 20.87 9.49 27.58
N PHE A 206 19.97 9.98 26.76
CA PHE A 206 19.22 9.22 25.79
C PHE A 206 19.70 9.57 24.40
N GLN A 207 19.79 8.60 23.53
CA GLN A 207 20.12 8.77 22.12
C GLN A 207 19.12 8.03 21.25
N PHE A 208 18.57 8.73 20.27
CA PHE A 208 17.64 8.21 19.27
C PHE A 208 18.25 8.43 17.89
N PHE A 209 18.44 7.38 17.15
CA PHE A 209 19.09 7.36 15.86
C PHE A 209 18.06 7.19 14.78
N PHE A 210 17.92 8.18 13.91
CA PHE A 210 16.94 8.26 12.83
C PHE A 210 17.62 8.23 11.47
N ARG A 211 16.88 7.82 10.45
CA ARG A 211 17.18 8.01 9.05
C ARG A 211 15.98 8.57 8.31
N GLY A 212 16.16 9.07 7.09
CA GLY A 212 15.08 9.64 6.28
C GLY A 212 14.52 10.95 6.82
N CYS A 213 15.26 11.66 7.68
CA CYS A 213 14.91 13.01 8.10
C CYS A 213 15.04 13.99 6.94
N GLU A 214 14.13 14.93 6.82
CA GLU A 214 14.04 15.89 5.72
C GLU A 214 14.30 17.35 6.17
N SER A 215 14.00 18.30 5.27
CA SER A 215 14.30 19.73 5.51
C SER A 215 13.46 20.42 6.57
N TYR A 216 12.38 19.79 7.03
CA TYR A 216 11.45 20.38 8.01
C TYR A 216 11.15 19.44 9.15
N THR A 217 12.12 18.62 9.53
CA THR A 217 11.97 17.65 10.62
C THR A 217 11.93 18.36 11.98
N ILE A 218 11.01 17.95 12.84
CA ILE A 218 10.95 18.31 14.24
C ILE A 218 10.92 17.04 15.09
N PHE A 219 11.50 17.13 16.30
CA PHE A 219 11.38 16.08 17.31
C PHE A 219 10.50 16.59 18.43
N ASN A 220 9.46 15.82 18.78
CA ASN A 220 8.55 16.09 19.84
C ASN A 220 8.80 15.10 20.99
N LEU A 221 8.88 15.62 22.21
CA LEU A 221 9.09 14.85 23.43
C LEU A 221 7.85 14.98 24.30
N VAL A 222 7.12 13.88 24.51
CA VAL A 222 5.84 13.83 25.19
C VAL A 222 5.92 12.89 26.39
N PRO A 223 5.69 13.35 27.61
CA PRO A 223 5.66 12.47 28.79
C PRO A 223 4.42 11.58 28.75
N GLU A 224 4.59 10.28 28.93
CA GLU A 224 3.48 9.37 29.18
C GLU A 224 3.05 9.45 30.65
N LYS A 225 1.84 9.95 30.90
CA LYS A 225 1.16 9.94 32.21
C LYS A 225 2.02 10.27 33.43
N SER A 226 2.16 11.54 33.70
CA SER A 226 2.81 12.20 34.88
C SER A 226 3.66 11.34 35.81
N PRO A 227 4.86 11.62 36.14
CA PRO A 227 5.30 12.80 36.81
C PRO A 227 6.17 13.73 35.97
N ALA A 228 6.48 14.92 36.49
CA ALA A 228 7.38 15.86 35.85
C ALA A 228 8.67 15.18 35.37
N ILE A 229 8.95 15.29 34.09
CA ILE A 229 10.22 14.92 33.46
C ILE A 229 11.00 16.22 33.29
N TYR A 230 12.28 16.17 33.62
CA TYR A 230 13.23 17.28 33.44
C TYR A 230 14.13 16.92 32.28
N ILE A 231 14.28 17.84 31.32
CA ILE A 231 15.11 17.68 30.13
C ILE A 231 16.19 18.76 30.12
N ASP A 232 17.40 18.39 29.70
CA ASP A 232 18.56 19.25 29.63
C ASP A 232 19.51 18.76 28.52
N ASP A 233 20.47 19.62 28.12
CA ASP A 233 21.54 19.28 27.17
C ASP A 233 21.07 18.61 25.87
N LEU A 234 19.99 19.12 25.24
CA LEU A 234 19.47 18.58 23.98
C LEU A 234 20.39 18.92 22.80
N LYS A 235 20.71 17.93 22.01
CA LYS A 235 21.54 18.05 20.81
C LYS A 235 20.94 17.28 19.65
N VAL A 236 21.07 17.84 18.45
CA VAL A 236 20.81 17.13 17.21
C VAL A 236 22.05 17.22 16.33
N PHE A 237 22.50 16.10 15.82
CA PHE A 237 23.59 16.03 14.85
C PHE A 237 23.28 15.03 13.75
N GLN A 238 23.80 15.26 12.56
CA GLN A 238 23.74 14.31 11.47
C GLN A 238 24.96 13.41 11.46
N VAL A 239 24.82 12.26 10.82
CA VAL A 239 25.91 11.31 10.60
C VAL A 239 26.18 11.21 9.10
N LYS A 240 27.36 11.67 8.68
CA LYS A 240 27.82 11.52 7.31
C LYS A 240 28.35 10.11 7.13
N PRO A 241 27.65 9.22 6.40
CA PRO A 241 27.98 7.81 6.39
C PRO A 241 29.30 7.52 5.69
N TYR A 242 30.03 6.51 6.17
CA TYR A 242 31.24 6.00 5.49
C TYR A 242 30.87 5.17 4.26
N VAL A 243 29.70 4.55 4.28
CA VAL A 243 29.13 3.76 3.18
C VAL A 243 27.68 4.21 2.99
N GLY A 244 27.30 4.49 1.76
CA GLY A 244 25.92 4.90 1.42
C GLY A 244 24.89 3.86 1.82
N LEU A 245 23.67 4.31 2.06
CA LEU A 245 22.54 3.47 2.45
C LEU A 245 22.03 2.70 1.22
N PRO A 246 21.88 1.36 1.28
CA PRO A 246 21.21 0.63 0.22
C PRO A 246 19.73 1.01 0.15
N GLN A 247 19.20 1.11 -1.05
CA GLN A 247 17.76 1.21 -1.28
C GLN A 247 17.24 -0.17 -1.69
N SER A 248 16.48 -0.82 -0.82
CA SER A 248 15.80 -2.07 -1.18
C SER A 248 14.76 -1.81 -2.27
N LEU A 249 14.60 -2.77 -3.16
CA LEU A 249 13.58 -2.83 -4.21
C LEU A 249 12.60 -3.96 -3.87
N PRO A 250 11.40 -3.98 -4.46
CA PRO A 250 10.49 -5.12 -4.32
C PRO A 250 11.16 -6.43 -4.71
N HIS A 251 10.78 -7.51 -4.04
CA HIS A 251 11.23 -8.85 -4.40
C HIS A 251 10.72 -9.28 -5.78
N THR A 252 11.41 -10.22 -6.41
CA THR A 252 11.01 -10.83 -7.68
C THR A 252 11.13 -12.35 -7.61
N ASP A 253 10.68 -13.03 -8.68
CA ASP A 253 10.84 -14.46 -8.87
C ASP A 253 10.32 -15.30 -7.68
N TYR A 254 9.19 -14.90 -7.10
CA TYR A 254 8.54 -15.69 -6.07
C TYR A 254 8.00 -17.01 -6.64
N THR A 255 8.36 -18.12 -6.01
CA THR A 255 8.03 -19.48 -6.48
C THR A 255 7.32 -20.34 -5.43
N GLY A 256 6.95 -19.74 -4.29
CA GLY A 256 6.44 -20.49 -3.14
C GLY A 256 7.52 -21.24 -2.36
N THR A 257 8.72 -21.43 -2.92
CA THR A 257 9.89 -22.05 -2.25
C THR A 257 11.13 -21.17 -2.27
N SER A 258 11.09 -20.06 -3.00
CA SER A 258 12.16 -19.05 -3.06
C SER A 258 11.60 -17.70 -3.53
N PHE A 259 12.33 -16.64 -3.25
CA PHE A 259 12.17 -15.33 -3.89
C PHE A 259 13.54 -14.68 -4.09
N THR A 260 13.61 -13.64 -4.91
CA THR A 260 14.83 -12.85 -5.12
C THR A 260 14.67 -11.51 -4.40
N ALA A 261 15.50 -11.26 -3.39
CA ALA A 261 15.65 -9.95 -2.77
C ALA A 261 16.48 -9.04 -3.69
N ASN A 262 16.06 -7.79 -3.88
CA ASN A 262 16.67 -6.83 -4.80
C ASN A 262 16.96 -5.51 -4.12
N TRP A 263 17.99 -4.78 -4.61
CA TRP A 263 18.34 -3.44 -4.15
C TRP A 263 19.12 -2.65 -5.21
N LYS A 264 19.18 -1.33 -5.02
CA LYS A 264 20.01 -0.48 -5.89
C LYS A 264 21.48 -0.57 -5.48
N ALA A 265 22.37 -0.48 -6.48
CA ALA A 265 23.79 -0.46 -6.26
C ALA A 265 24.20 0.79 -5.45
N VAL A 266 24.94 0.58 -4.36
CA VAL A 266 25.58 1.65 -3.60
C VAL A 266 26.96 1.93 -4.22
N PRO A 267 27.24 3.17 -4.64
CA PRO A 267 28.55 3.52 -5.18
C PRO A 267 29.67 3.12 -4.21
N GLU A 268 30.70 2.47 -4.75
CA GLU A 268 31.89 2.04 -4.02
C GLU A 268 31.68 0.94 -2.96
N ALA A 269 30.51 0.30 -2.88
CA ALA A 269 30.33 -0.89 -2.06
C ALA A 269 31.16 -2.06 -2.62
N ASP A 270 31.85 -2.78 -1.75
CA ASP A 270 32.61 -3.98 -2.13
C ASP A 270 31.68 -5.18 -2.28
N HIS A 271 30.68 -5.27 -1.43
CA HIS A 271 29.65 -6.32 -1.38
C HIS A 271 28.51 -5.90 -0.46
N TYR A 272 27.51 -6.77 -0.31
CA TYR A 272 26.33 -6.55 0.52
C TYR A 272 26.13 -7.70 1.51
N LEU A 273 25.46 -7.40 2.62
CA LEU A 273 24.98 -8.36 3.59
C LEU A 273 23.44 -8.32 3.58
N VAL A 274 22.84 -9.49 3.40
CA VAL A 274 21.37 -9.64 3.33
C VAL A 274 20.90 -10.37 4.57
N THR A 275 20.02 -9.74 5.33
CA THR A 275 19.35 -10.35 6.47
C THR A 275 17.89 -10.61 6.12
N VAL A 276 17.43 -11.82 6.35
CA VAL A 276 16.03 -12.23 6.13
C VAL A 276 15.44 -12.73 7.43
N LYS A 277 14.25 -12.30 7.73
CA LYS A 277 13.46 -12.74 8.88
C LYS A 277 12.18 -13.40 8.42
N VAL A 278 11.62 -14.29 9.22
CA VAL A 278 10.29 -14.88 9.04
C VAL A 278 9.41 -14.50 10.23
N PHE A 279 8.16 -14.16 9.97
CA PHE A 279 7.22 -13.87 11.03
C PHE A 279 6.65 -15.15 11.62
N ASN A 280 6.80 -15.33 12.93
CA ASN A 280 6.24 -16.44 13.67
C ASN A 280 4.87 -16.02 14.22
N GLU A 281 3.80 -16.54 13.62
CA GLU A 281 2.41 -16.20 13.98
C GLU A 281 2.03 -16.63 15.41
N GLU A 282 2.59 -17.75 15.92
CA GLU A 282 2.28 -18.22 17.28
C GLU A 282 2.91 -17.35 18.37
N LEU A 283 4.07 -16.78 18.08
CA LEU A 283 4.82 -15.94 19.02
C LEU A 283 4.61 -14.44 18.75
N GLU A 284 3.94 -14.09 17.66
CA GLU A 284 3.74 -12.71 17.18
C GLU A 284 5.06 -11.94 17.12
N MET A 285 6.11 -12.58 16.58
CA MET A 285 7.46 -11.97 16.51
C MET A 285 8.24 -12.43 15.29
N TRP A 286 9.17 -11.57 14.88
CA TRP A 286 10.12 -11.88 13.83
C TRP A 286 11.23 -12.79 14.33
N GLU A 287 11.46 -13.90 13.63
CA GLU A 287 12.57 -14.81 13.84
C GLU A 287 13.60 -14.69 12.72
N GLU A 288 14.84 -14.93 13.03
CA GLU A 288 15.95 -14.90 12.08
C GLU A 288 15.87 -16.12 11.13
N PHE A 289 15.78 -15.88 9.83
CA PHE A 289 15.76 -16.90 8.79
C PHE A 289 17.11 -17.02 8.06
N ILE A 290 17.69 -15.88 7.67
CA ILE A 290 19.04 -15.77 7.11
C ILE A 290 19.72 -14.58 7.78
N ASP A 291 20.90 -14.82 8.37
CA ASP A 291 21.69 -13.79 9.01
C ASP A 291 22.88 -13.39 8.13
N GLU A 292 22.94 -12.12 7.75
CA GLU A 292 24.05 -11.46 7.06
C GLU A 292 24.64 -12.26 5.88
N ALA A 293 23.82 -12.86 5.04
CA ALA A 293 24.28 -13.57 3.86
C ALA A 293 24.99 -12.63 2.88
N ARG A 294 26.21 -13.00 2.48
CA ARG A 294 27.02 -12.18 1.57
C ARG A 294 26.53 -12.27 0.13
N ALA A 295 26.33 -11.13 -0.51
CA ALA A 295 25.98 -10.97 -1.92
C ALA A 295 26.99 -10.05 -2.63
N GLU A 296 27.47 -10.46 -3.83
CA GLU A 296 28.45 -9.69 -4.63
C GLU A 296 27.76 -8.75 -5.63
N GLY A 297 26.47 -8.95 -5.89
CA GLY A 297 25.64 -8.17 -6.81
C GLY A 297 24.55 -7.41 -6.08
N THR A 298 23.53 -6.99 -6.81
CA THR A 298 22.39 -6.22 -6.29
C THR A 298 21.13 -7.08 -6.15
N SER A 299 21.30 -8.38 -6.05
CA SER A 299 20.22 -9.34 -5.80
C SER A 299 20.72 -10.56 -5.03
N PHE A 300 19.82 -11.21 -4.31
CA PHE A 300 20.08 -12.43 -3.56
C PHE A 300 18.87 -13.37 -3.61
N VAL A 301 19.08 -14.62 -4.01
CA VAL A 301 18.01 -15.60 -4.00
C VAL A 301 17.87 -16.14 -2.58
N VAL A 302 16.70 -15.95 -2.00
CA VAL A 302 16.30 -16.50 -0.69
C VAL A 302 15.66 -17.87 -0.92
N PRO A 303 16.30 -18.97 -0.59
CA PRO A 303 15.79 -20.31 -0.83
C PRO A 303 14.98 -20.84 0.35
N GLU A 304 14.30 -21.96 0.15
CA GLU A 304 13.67 -22.78 1.20
C GLU A 304 12.57 -22.04 1.99
N ILE A 305 11.94 -21.04 1.39
CA ILE A 305 10.78 -20.38 1.98
C ILE A 305 9.53 -21.29 1.92
N GLN A 306 8.51 -20.90 2.67
CA GLN A 306 7.18 -21.51 2.63
C GLN A 306 6.18 -20.54 2.01
N SER A 307 5.42 -21.01 1.02
CA SER A 307 4.33 -20.23 0.43
C SER A 307 3.31 -19.82 1.49
N GLY A 308 2.90 -18.55 1.49
CA GLY A 308 1.95 -17.99 2.45
C GLY A 308 2.51 -17.70 3.83
N ALA A 309 3.83 -17.86 4.06
CA ALA A 309 4.50 -17.31 5.24
C ALA A 309 5.03 -15.90 4.97
N THR A 310 5.01 -15.05 5.99
CA THR A 310 5.49 -13.67 5.87
C THR A 310 6.99 -13.61 6.15
N TYR A 311 7.73 -13.06 5.19
CA TYR A 311 9.17 -12.80 5.31
C TYR A 311 9.46 -11.31 5.28
N ALA A 312 10.63 -10.93 5.76
CA ALA A 312 11.13 -9.57 5.62
C ALA A 312 12.62 -9.59 5.33
N TYR A 313 13.11 -8.70 4.46
CA TYR A 313 14.53 -8.58 4.27
C TYR A 313 15.04 -7.14 4.33
N THR A 314 16.27 -6.99 4.77
CA THR A 314 17.06 -5.77 4.78
C THR A 314 18.44 -6.04 4.19
N VAL A 315 19.08 -5.00 3.71
CA VAL A 315 20.40 -5.08 3.06
C VAL A 315 21.34 -4.03 3.65
N ASN A 316 22.57 -4.43 3.97
CA ASN A 316 23.64 -3.52 4.33
C ASN A 316 24.69 -3.50 3.22
N ALA A 317 25.22 -2.34 2.88
CA ALA A 317 26.37 -2.21 2.00
C ALA A 317 27.66 -2.26 2.82
N VAL A 318 28.72 -2.87 2.28
CA VAL A 318 30.02 -3.00 2.94
C VAL A 318 31.12 -2.39 2.07
N LYS A 319 31.99 -1.58 2.67
CA LYS A 319 33.18 -1.00 2.05
C LYS A 319 34.37 -1.10 3.01
N GLY A 320 35.33 -1.95 2.68
CA GLY A 320 36.45 -2.24 3.58
C GLY A 320 35.99 -2.84 4.89
N ASN A 321 36.17 -2.11 5.99
CA ASN A 321 35.72 -2.51 7.33
C ASN A 321 34.45 -1.78 7.78
N HIS A 322 33.85 -0.95 6.93
CA HIS A 322 32.67 -0.19 7.26
C HIS A 322 31.41 -0.87 6.69
N VAL A 323 30.38 -0.93 7.50
CA VAL A 323 29.06 -1.44 7.15
C VAL A 323 28.06 -0.30 7.21
N SER A 324 27.20 -0.17 6.21
CA SER A 324 26.14 0.84 6.22
C SER A 324 25.07 0.49 7.27
N LEU A 325 24.19 1.43 7.55
CA LEU A 325 22.89 1.08 8.13
C LEU A 325 22.13 0.11 7.20
N PRO A 326 21.19 -0.69 7.75
CA PRO A 326 20.35 -1.52 6.92
C PRO A 326 19.43 -0.66 6.05
N SER A 327 19.09 -1.14 4.88
CA SER A 327 18.05 -0.57 4.02
C SER A 327 16.70 -0.52 4.73
N ASP A 328 15.71 0.08 4.07
CA ASP A 328 14.31 -0.14 4.43
C ASP A 328 13.98 -1.63 4.35
N GLN A 329 13.13 -2.07 5.28
CA GLN A 329 12.64 -3.42 5.31
C GLN A 329 11.64 -3.64 4.17
N VAL A 330 11.84 -4.70 3.38
CA VAL A 330 10.85 -5.17 2.41
C VAL A 330 10.13 -6.37 3.00
N ILE A 331 8.82 -6.26 3.14
CA ILE A 331 7.97 -7.38 3.53
C ILE A 331 7.67 -8.21 2.29
N VAL A 332 7.82 -9.51 2.42
CA VAL A 332 7.51 -10.51 1.40
C VAL A 332 6.44 -11.42 1.97
N PHE A 333 5.21 -11.14 1.59
CA PHE A 333 4.07 -12.00 1.85
C PHE A 333 3.37 -12.22 0.51
N ASP A 334 3.57 -13.38 -0.08
CA ASP A 334 3.08 -13.67 -1.42
C ASP A 334 2.61 -15.11 -1.50
N LEU A 335 1.73 -15.38 -2.44
CA LEU A 335 1.31 -16.71 -2.80
C LEU A 335 1.90 -17.08 -4.15
N GLU A 336 2.26 -18.35 -4.32
CA GLU A 336 2.62 -18.87 -5.62
C GLU A 336 1.45 -18.70 -6.60
N ALA A 337 1.74 -18.28 -7.84
CA ALA A 337 0.73 -18.24 -8.88
C ALA A 337 0.26 -19.66 -9.22
N PRO A 338 -1.04 -19.94 -9.30
CA PRO A 338 -1.51 -21.24 -9.76
C PRO A 338 -1.03 -21.52 -11.19
N VAL A 339 -0.85 -22.78 -11.52
CA VAL A 339 -0.57 -23.21 -12.88
C VAL A 339 -1.86 -23.71 -13.53
N MET A 340 -2.26 -23.07 -14.64
CA MET A 340 -3.44 -23.50 -15.38
C MET A 340 -3.26 -24.94 -15.89
N GLY A 341 -4.25 -25.77 -15.64
CA GLY A 341 -4.41 -27.07 -16.25
C GLY A 341 -5.06 -27.01 -17.62
N GLY A 342 -5.35 -28.16 -18.19
CA GLY A 342 -6.08 -28.23 -19.45
C GLY A 342 -7.56 -27.89 -19.27
N THR A 343 -8.21 -27.49 -20.37
CA THR A 343 -9.66 -27.31 -20.44
C THR A 343 -10.36 -28.48 -21.10
N THR A 344 -11.58 -28.80 -20.67
CA THR A 344 -12.45 -29.77 -21.28
C THR A 344 -13.72 -29.07 -21.77
N LEU A 345 -13.95 -29.08 -23.07
CA LEU A 345 -15.17 -28.46 -23.64
C LEU A 345 -16.42 -29.21 -23.22
N THR A 346 -17.49 -28.46 -22.94
CA THR A 346 -18.84 -28.95 -22.66
C THR A 346 -19.81 -28.50 -23.76
N ASP A 347 -21.08 -28.88 -23.69
CA ASP A 347 -22.07 -28.54 -24.71
C ASP A 347 -22.26 -27.01 -24.88
N ASP A 348 -22.13 -26.24 -23.82
CA ASP A 348 -22.37 -24.79 -23.77
C ASP A 348 -21.19 -23.97 -23.21
N GLY A 349 -20.06 -24.64 -22.90
CA GLY A 349 -18.93 -23.97 -22.28
C GLY A 349 -17.69 -24.84 -22.20
N TYR A 350 -17.01 -24.76 -21.07
CA TYR A 350 -15.87 -25.60 -20.75
C TYR A 350 -15.66 -25.76 -19.25
N HIS A 351 -15.01 -26.83 -18.88
CA HIS A 351 -14.50 -27.08 -17.53
C HIS A 351 -13.01 -26.74 -17.52
N ALA A 352 -12.59 -25.92 -16.56
CA ALA A 352 -11.19 -25.54 -16.34
C ALA A 352 -10.69 -26.05 -15.00
N GLN A 353 -9.40 -26.37 -14.95
CA GLN A 353 -8.70 -26.82 -13.74
C GLN A 353 -7.35 -26.13 -13.61
N TRP A 354 -6.87 -26.04 -12.39
CA TRP A 354 -5.53 -25.48 -12.08
C TRP A 354 -4.86 -26.24 -10.95
N SER A 355 -3.57 -25.96 -10.71
CA SER A 355 -2.83 -26.56 -9.61
C SER A 355 -3.29 -25.98 -8.27
N GLU A 356 -3.36 -26.83 -7.25
CA GLU A 356 -3.48 -26.37 -5.87
C GLU A 356 -2.24 -25.54 -5.49
N VAL A 357 -2.45 -24.42 -4.83
CA VAL A 357 -1.39 -23.58 -4.26
C VAL A 357 -1.36 -23.81 -2.75
N PRO A 358 -0.21 -24.20 -2.17
CA PRO A 358 -0.09 -24.35 -0.74
C PRO A 358 -0.50 -23.06 -0.01
N SER A 359 -1.26 -23.19 1.07
CA SER A 359 -1.80 -22.09 1.87
C SER A 359 -2.87 -21.24 1.20
N ALA A 360 -3.21 -21.42 -0.07
CA ALA A 360 -4.37 -20.77 -0.66
C ALA A 360 -5.67 -21.30 -0.05
N GLU A 361 -6.57 -20.41 0.27
CA GLU A 361 -7.89 -20.75 0.78
C GLU A 361 -8.93 -20.77 -0.33
N ARG A 362 -8.76 -19.92 -1.34
CA ARG A 362 -9.69 -19.70 -2.44
C ARG A 362 -8.96 -19.25 -3.71
N TYR A 363 -9.71 -19.12 -4.81
CA TYR A 363 -9.19 -18.72 -6.10
C TYR A 363 -10.10 -17.71 -6.79
N ASN A 364 -9.49 -16.80 -7.54
CA ASN A 364 -10.21 -15.89 -8.45
C ASN A 364 -9.90 -16.32 -9.88
N TYR A 365 -10.93 -16.57 -10.66
CA TYR A 365 -10.81 -17.08 -12.01
C TYR A 365 -11.42 -16.12 -13.02
N TRP A 366 -10.69 -15.83 -14.10
CA TRP A 366 -11.08 -14.92 -15.17
C TRP A 366 -11.16 -15.64 -16.49
N ALA A 367 -12.28 -15.45 -17.22
CA ALA A 367 -12.39 -15.80 -18.62
C ALA A 367 -12.64 -14.55 -19.44
N MET A 368 -11.82 -14.37 -20.48
CA MET A 368 -11.77 -13.21 -21.35
C MET A 368 -11.90 -13.61 -22.80
N ASN A 369 -12.35 -12.70 -23.66
CA ASN A 369 -12.39 -12.88 -25.09
C ASN A 369 -11.73 -11.71 -25.81
N ASP A 370 -11.11 -12.00 -26.97
CA ASP A 370 -10.62 -10.99 -27.89
C ASP A 370 -11.64 -10.76 -29.00
N ARG A 371 -11.99 -9.51 -29.23
CA ARG A 371 -12.76 -9.13 -30.42
C ARG A 371 -12.04 -8.05 -31.22
N VAL A 372 -12.14 -8.10 -32.53
CA VAL A 372 -11.65 -7.04 -33.41
C VAL A 372 -12.71 -5.96 -33.55
N ALA A 373 -12.38 -4.72 -33.24
CA ALA A 373 -13.27 -3.58 -33.41
C ALA A 373 -13.61 -3.34 -34.87
N LYS A 374 -14.88 -3.21 -35.22
CA LYS A 374 -15.35 -2.97 -36.59
C LYS A 374 -15.45 -1.50 -36.94
N GLU A 375 -15.60 -0.66 -35.96
CA GLU A 375 -15.73 0.79 -36.04
C GLU A 375 -15.02 1.44 -34.85
N ASP A 376 -14.74 2.73 -34.95
CA ASP A 376 -14.22 3.52 -33.84
C ASP A 376 -15.24 3.56 -32.70
N GLY A 377 -14.76 3.58 -31.45
CA GLY A 377 -15.66 3.65 -30.31
C GLY A 377 -14.94 3.82 -28.98
N THR A 378 -15.69 3.63 -27.90
CA THR A 378 -15.20 3.72 -26.53
C THR A 378 -15.13 2.32 -25.92
N PHE A 379 -13.98 1.99 -25.37
CA PHE A 379 -13.73 0.74 -24.65
C PHE A 379 -13.85 0.97 -23.16
N LYS A 380 -14.71 0.19 -22.49
CA LYS A 380 -14.78 0.15 -21.04
C LYS A 380 -13.61 -0.68 -20.52
N VAL A 381 -12.66 -0.05 -19.86
CA VAL A 381 -11.50 -0.74 -19.26
C VAL A 381 -11.93 -1.42 -17.96
N THR A 382 -12.60 -0.68 -17.08
CA THR A 382 -13.15 -1.21 -15.83
C THR A 382 -14.33 -0.39 -15.36
N LYS A 383 -15.22 -1.02 -14.58
CA LYS A 383 -16.32 -0.38 -13.86
C LYS A 383 -16.36 -0.91 -12.42
N MET A 384 -16.51 -0.02 -11.45
CA MET A 384 -16.73 -0.32 -10.05
C MET A 384 -17.97 0.43 -9.58
N ASP A 385 -19.06 -0.29 -9.33
CA ASP A 385 -20.31 0.26 -8.77
C ASP A 385 -20.50 -0.07 -7.29
N PHE A 386 -19.56 -0.80 -6.71
CA PHE A 386 -19.53 -1.21 -5.30
C PHE A 386 -20.76 -1.95 -4.77
N ASP A 387 -21.69 -2.33 -5.63
CA ASP A 387 -22.93 -3.03 -5.24
C ASP A 387 -22.65 -4.41 -4.61
N THR A 388 -21.51 -5.00 -4.90
CA THR A 388 -21.09 -6.34 -4.44
C THR A 388 -19.89 -6.34 -3.50
N VAL A 389 -19.46 -5.17 -3.03
CA VAL A 389 -18.37 -5.11 -2.06
C VAL A 389 -18.79 -5.73 -0.73
N LEU A 390 -17.97 -6.64 -0.25
CA LEU A 390 -18.15 -7.28 1.06
C LEU A 390 -17.16 -6.70 2.06
N LEU A 391 -17.44 -6.86 3.34
CA LEU A 391 -16.51 -6.61 4.41
C LEU A 391 -15.31 -7.60 4.32
N PRO A 392 -14.16 -7.30 4.93
CA PRO A 392 -13.00 -8.21 4.94
C PRO A 392 -13.31 -9.62 5.44
N ASN A 393 -14.28 -9.77 6.36
CA ASN A 393 -14.75 -11.07 6.86
C ASN A 393 -15.74 -11.79 5.91
N GLY A 394 -16.03 -11.21 4.75
CA GLY A 394 -16.96 -11.75 3.76
C GLY A 394 -18.45 -11.49 4.02
N GLU A 395 -18.79 -10.69 5.04
CA GLU A 395 -20.17 -10.28 5.32
C GLU A 395 -20.60 -9.10 4.45
N GLU A 396 -21.92 -8.90 4.29
CA GLU A 396 -22.44 -7.72 3.61
C GLU A 396 -22.26 -6.45 4.47
N PRO A 397 -22.04 -5.27 3.84
CA PRO A 397 -21.97 -4.01 4.55
C PRO A 397 -23.26 -3.73 5.34
N TYR A 398 -23.10 -3.29 6.58
CA TYR A 398 -24.25 -2.95 7.47
C TYR A 398 -24.31 -1.46 7.83
N MET A 399 -23.29 -0.68 7.43
CA MET A 399 -23.20 0.74 7.77
C MET A 399 -24.10 1.56 6.86
N ASN A 400 -24.80 2.53 7.44
CA ASN A 400 -25.60 3.50 6.71
C ASN A 400 -24.91 4.87 6.76
N LEU A 401 -25.17 5.71 5.78
CA LEU A 401 -24.68 7.09 5.78
C LEU A 401 -25.11 7.83 7.06
N GLY A 402 -24.14 8.30 7.82
CA GLY A 402 -24.35 8.94 9.12
C GLY A 402 -24.10 8.06 10.35
N ASP A 403 -23.82 6.78 10.17
CA ASP A 403 -23.29 5.91 11.22
C ASP A 403 -21.85 6.30 11.55
N GLU A 404 -21.42 6.08 12.81
CA GLU A 404 -20.02 6.31 13.17
C GLU A 404 -19.11 5.31 12.43
N PRO A 405 -18.07 5.81 11.74
CA PRO A 405 -17.26 4.99 10.88
C PRO A 405 -16.36 4.00 11.63
N ASN A 406 -16.36 2.74 11.14
CA ASN A 406 -15.28 1.79 11.42
C ASN A 406 -14.47 1.65 10.13
N CYS A 407 -13.31 2.33 10.07
CA CYS A 407 -12.40 2.16 8.95
C CYS A 407 -11.73 0.79 8.98
N TYR A 408 -11.69 0.16 7.84
CA TYR A 408 -10.89 -1.04 7.60
C TYR A 408 -9.55 -0.63 7.01
N GLY A 409 -8.51 -1.37 7.37
CA GLY A 409 -7.17 -1.17 6.84
C GLY A 409 -7.06 -1.50 5.34
N ASP A 410 -5.86 -1.81 4.91
CA ASP A 410 -5.57 -2.13 3.52
C ASP A 410 -6.20 -3.44 3.10
N THR A 411 -6.92 -3.44 1.99
CA THR A 411 -7.50 -4.65 1.41
C THR A 411 -7.71 -4.53 -0.09
N TYR A 412 -8.03 -5.65 -0.74
CA TYR A 412 -8.42 -5.69 -2.14
C TYR A 412 -9.94 -5.73 -2.29
N ILE A 413 -10.48 -4.76 -3.01
CA ILE A 413 -11.87 -4.82 -3.47
C ILE A 413 -11.91 -5.67 -4.73
N LEU A 414 -12.74 -6.68 -4.68
CA LEU A 414 -12.99 -7.55 -5.79
C LEU A 414 -14.28 -7.08 -6.47
N GLY A 415 -14.14 -6.27 -7.50
CA GLY A 415 -15.26 -5.83 -8.31
C GLY A 415 -15.74 -6.92 -9.29
N GLU A 416 -16.99 -6.83 -9.73
CA GLU A 416 -17.55 -7.74 -10.73
C GLU A 416 -16.80 -7.69 -12.08
N ASP A 417 -16.30 -6.52 -12.46
CA ASP A 417 -15.66 -6.30 -13.75
C ASP A 417 -14.15 -6.49 -13.74
N GLN A 418 -13.49 -6.23 -12.59
CA GLN A 418 -12.04 -6.47 -12.42
C GLN A 418 -11.65 -6.62 -10.95
N ALA A 419 -11.05 -7.74 -10.60
CA ALA A 419 -10.41 -7.95 -9.31
C ALA A 419 -9.11 -7.14 -9.18
N GLY A 420 -8.64 -6.93 -7.97
CA GLY A 420 -7.33 -6.38 -7.70
C GLY A 420 -7.27 -4.87 -7.50
N TRP A 421 -8.38 -4.18 -7.30
CA TRP A 421 -8.35 -2.83 -6.75
C TRP A 421 -7.94 -2.87 -5.29
N HIS A 422 -6.86 -2.18 -4.97
CA HIS A 422 -6.36 -2.01 -3.61
C HIS A 422 -6.98 -0.76 -2.98
N VAL A 423 -7.49 -0.88 -1.77
CA VAL A 423 -8.12 0.23 -1.06
C VAL A 423 -7.54 0.35 0.34
N THR A 424 -7.21 1.57 0.72
CA THR A 424 -6.62 1.90 2.03
C THR A 424 -7.58 2.78 2.83
N ASN A 425 -7.71 2.49 4.13
CA ASN A 425 -8.52 3.28 5.07
C ASN A 425 -9.93 3.58 4.53
N TYR A 426 -10.70 2.54 4.30
CA TYR A 426 -12.00 2.61 3.65
C TYR A 426 -13.12 1.99 4.50
N MET A 427 -14.35 2.31 4.12
CA MET A 427 -15.56 1.71 4.67
C MET A 427 -16.57 1.44 3.55
N PRO A 428 -17.07 0.21 3.41
CA PRO A 428 -18.18 -0.08 2.53
C PRO A 428 -19.53 0.24 3.22
N TYR A 429 -20.46 0.80 2.46
CA TYR A 429 -21.77 1.20 2.94
C TYR A 429 -22.90 0.41 2.26
N VAL A 430 -24.00 0.23 3.00
CA VAL A 430 -25.26 -0.23 2.43
C VAL A 430 -25.71 0.76 1.35
N GLY A 431 -25.97 0.28 0.15
CA GLY A 431 -26.34 1.12 -1.00
C GLY A 431 -25.25 1.23 -2.06
N GLY A 432 -24.19 0.41 -1.96
CA GLY A 432 -23.25 0.21 -3.05
C GLY A 432 -22.28 1.37 -3.25
N PHE A 433 -21.68 1.90 -2.21
CA PHE A 433 -20.62 2.89 -2.30
C PHE A 433 -19.59 2.69 -1.17
N ILE A 434 -18.41 3.28 -1.30
CA ILE A 434 -17.38 3.27 -0.26
C ILE A 434 -17.07 4.69 0.22
N ALA A 435 -16.58 4.79 1.46
CA ALA A 435 -15.95 5.99 1.97
C ALA A 435 -14.43 5.76 2.08
N LEU A 436 -13.66 6.78 1.70
CA LEU A 436 -12.22 6.88 1.88
C LEU A 436 -11.96 7.92 2.97
N ASP A 437 -11.31 7.53 4.08
CA ASP A 437 -11.11 8.41 5.21
C ASP A 437 -9.84 9.25 5.08
N ALA A 438 -9.99 10.53 4.77
CA ALA A 438 -8.89 11.48 4.65
C ALA A 438 -8.18 11.82 5.98
N TYR A 439 -8.71 11.40 7.13
CA TYR A 439 -8.08 11.58 8.43
C TYR A 439 -6.66 10.99 8.46
N PHE A 440 -6.50 9.79 7.93
CA PHE A 440 -5.20 9.11 7.87
C PHE A 440 -4.19 9.84 6.97
N TYR A 441 -4.64 10.45 5.89
CA TYR A 441 -3.77 11.28 5.04
C TYR A 441 -3.12 12.43 5.81
N ILE A 442 -3.87 13.10 6.68
CA ILE A 442 -3.42 14.30 7.38
C ILE A 442 -2.56 13.96 8.59
N TYR A 443 -2.92 12.92 9.34
CA TYR A 443 -2.29 12.62 10.63
C TYR A 443 -1.23 11.52 10.57
N GLN A 444 -1.32 10.59 9.62
CA GLN A 444 -0.43 9.41 9.57
C GLN A 444 0.39 9.30 8.29
N ASN A 445 0.29 10.27 7.38
CA ASN A 445 0.90 10.21 6.04
C ASN A 445 0.46 8.99 5.22
N ASP A 446 -0.63 8.38 5.58
CA ASP A 446 -1.19 7.25 4.90
C ASP A 446 -2.31 7.75 3.97
N GLN A 447 -2.20 7.48 2.68
CA GLN A 447 -3.16 8.00 1.71
C GLN A 447 -4.40 7.12 1.72
N SER A 448 -5.52 7.69 2.19
CA SER A 448 -6.81 7.05 1.97
C SER A 448 -7.18 7.13 0.51
N GLY A 449 -7.23 5.98 -0.11
CA GLY A 449 -7.45 5.91 -1.53
C GLY A 449 -7.76 4.52 -2.03
N MET A 450 -8.14 4.47 -3.29
CA MET A 450 -8.24 3.24 -4.05
C MET A 450 -7.33 3.30 -5.27
N ILE A 451 -6.59 2.22 -5.52
CA ILE A 451 -5.65 2.12 -6.64
C ILE A 451 -6.00 0.91 -7.48
N SER A 452 -6.10 1.10 -8.77
CA SER A 452 -6.40 0.02 -9.72
C SER A 452 -5.27 -1.01 -9.79
N PRO A 453 -5.56 -2.25 -10.23
CA PRO A 453 -4.50 -3.14 -10.70
C PRO A 453 -3.75 -2.49 -11.86
N ALA A 454 -2.59 -3.06 -12.18
CA ALA A 454 -1.84 -2.69 -13.38
C ALA A 454 -2.67 -2.99 -14.63
N MET A 455 -2.85 -2.00 -15.48
CA MET A 455 -3.66 -2.09 -16.70
C MET A 455 -2.90 -1.53 -17.91
N ASP A 456 -3.23 -2.03 -19.10
CA ASP A 456 -2.72 -1.50 -20.35
C ASP A 456 -3.53 -0.28 -20.79
N PHE A 457 -2.97 0.91 -20.53
CA PHE A 457 -3.50 2.19 -20.98
C PHE A 457 -2.74 2.79 -22.17
N SER A 458 -2.03 1.98 -22.93
CA SER A 458 -1.25 2.48 -24.09
C SER A 458 -2.11 2.87 -25.31
N ARG A 459 -3.40 2.51 -25.32
CA ARG A 459 -4.33 2.90 -26.39
C ARG A 459 -4.55 4.40 -26.44
N ASP A 460 -5.00 4.91 -27.57
CA ASP A 460 -5.26 6.34 -27.80
C ASP A 460 -4.14 7.28 -27.33
N ASN A 461 -2.89 6.84 -27.51
CA ASN A 461 -1.69 7.57 -27.06
C ASN A 461 -1.68 7.82 -25.54
N GLY A 462 -2.17 6.90 -24.75
CA GLY A 462 -2.19 6.98 -23.29
C GLY A 462 -3.29 7.83 -22.69
N LYS A 463 -4.29 8.24 -23.48
CA LYS A 463 -5.44 8.97 -22.95
C LYS A 463 -6.41 8.05 -22.25
N ILE A 464 -6.88 8.48 -21.11
CA ILE A 464 -7.80 7.74 -20.23
C ILE A 464 -8.90 8.71 -19.80
N ASP A 465 -10.14 8.32 -19.96
CA ASP A 465 -11.30 9.02 -19.42
C ASP A 465 -11.81 8.28 -18.20
N LEU A 466 -11.80 8.95 -17.06
CA LEU A 466 -12.35 8.46 -15.80
C LEU A 466 -13.62 9.25 -15.47
N SER A 467 -14.70 8.54 -15.15
CA SER A 467 -15.95 9.09 -14.61
C SER A 467 -16.25 8.42 -13.28
N MET A 468 -16.76 9.19 -12.30
CA MET A 468 -17.09 8.69 -10.96
C MET A 468 -18.15 9.58 -10.33
N ARG A 469 -18.88 9.03 -9.35
CA ARG A 469 -19.74 9.80 -8.47
C ARG A 469 -19.02 10.05 -7.15
N LEU A 470 -19.03 11.29 -6.70
CA LEU A 470 -18.37 11.70 -5.46
C LEU A 470 -19.33 12.52 -4.60
N MET A 471 -19.17 12.36 -3.29
CA MET A 471 -19.77 13.20 -2.27
C MET A 471 -18.73 13.39 -1.15
N GLY A 472 -18.55 14.60 -0.66
CA GLY A 472 -17.60 14.89 0.39
C GLY A 472 -18.29 15.15 1.73
N GLU A 473 -17.70 14.70 2.82
CA GLU A 473 -18.13 15.04 4.17
C GLU A 473 -17.83 16.53 4.45
N LEU A 474 -18.77 17.24 5.11
CA LEU A 474 -18.54 18.57 5.62
C LEU A 474 -17.84 18.50 6.97
N VAL A 475 -16.61 18.97 7.00
CA VAL A 475 -15.78 18.95 8.19
C VAL A 475 -15.64 20.34 8.80
N ASN A 476 -15.64 20.40 10.11
CA ASN A 476 -15.36 21.62 10.85
C ASN A 476 -13.90 21.62 11.29
N TRP A 477 -13.20 22.71 11.07
CA TRP A 477 -11.85 22.92 11.57
C TRP A 477 -11.66 24.34 12.08
N TRP A 478 -10.63 24.57 12.87
CA TRP A 478 -10.31 25.89 13.45
C TRP A 478 -8.96 26.34 12.94
N ASP A 479 -8.89 27.59 12.51
CA ASP A 479 -7.64 28.21 12.11
C ASP A 479 -6.82 28.69 13.32
N GLN A 480 -5.64 29.26 13.03
CA GLN A 480 -4.72 29.77 14.05
C GLN A 480 -5.30 30.93 14.89
N ASP A 481 -6.31 31.62 14.40
CA ASP A 481 -7.05 32.67 15.10
C ASP A 481 -8.25 32.12 15.89
N ASN A 482 -8.35 30.79 16.02
CA ASN A 482 -9.45 30.07 16.66
C ASN A 482 -10.82 30.40 16.01
N GLN A 483 -10.83 30.68 14.70
CA GLN A 483 -12.03 30.86 13.93
C GLN A 483 -12.45 29.54 13.30
N ARG A 484 -13.72 29.21 13.47
CA ARG A 484 -14.29 27.99 12.91
C ARG A 484 -14.50 28.15 11.40
N HIS A 485 -13.98 27.21 10.65
CA HIS A 485 -14.19 27.04 9.21
C HIS A 485 -14.94 25.74 8.94
N GLN A 486 -15.52 25.66 7.75
CA GLN A 486 -16.17 24.46 7.27
C GLN A 486 -15.71 24.24 5.82
N ASP A 487 -15.18 23.07 5.56
CA ASP A 487 -14.76 22.63 4.25
C ASP A 487 -15.25 21.21 3.95
N VAL A 488 -15.37 20.89 2.68
CA VAL A 488 -15.78 19.57 2.21
C VAL A 488 -14.54 18.80 1.78
N VAL A 489 -14.47 17.51 2.13
CA VAL A 489 -13.37 16.62 1.73
C VAL A 489 -13.30 16.56 0.19
N GLN A 490 -12.12 16.74 -0.37
CA GLN A 490 -11.88 16.83 -1.81
C GLN A 490 -11.26 15.53 -2.35
N CYS A 491 -11.26 15.41 -3.68
CA CYS A 491 -10.74 14.27 -4.41
C CYS A 491 -9.50 14.65 -5.23
N ALA A 492 -8.53 13.76 -5.28
CA ALA A 492 -7.45 13.76 -6.27
C ALA A 492 -7.44 12.45 -7.06
N VAL A 493 -7.12 12.54 -8.34
CA VAL A 493 -6.93 11.38 -9.22
C VAL A 493 -5.49 11.37 -9.71
N ALA A 494 -4.77 10.27 -9.52
CA ALA A 494 -3.40 10.11 -9.98
C ALA A 494 -3.25 8.97 -10.98
N LEU A 495 -2.30 9.11 -11.89
CA LEU A 495 -1.82 8.05 -12.76
C LEU A 495 -0.41 7.68 -12.35
N PHE A 496 -0.15 6.40 -12.19
CA PHE A 496 1.16 5.85 -11.87
C PHE A 496 1.63 4.96 -13.00
N ASN A 497 2.84 5.16 -13.47
CA ASN A 497 3.49 4.34 -14.48
C ASN A 497 4.61 3.53 -13.86
N TYR A 498 4.74 2.29 -14.30
CA TYR A 498 5.86 1.46 -13.90
C TYR A 498 7.15 1.98 -14.51
N ASP A 499 8.14 2.22 -13.67
CA ASP A 499 9.50 2.60 -14.06
C ASP A 499 10.42 1.38 -13.94
N GLU A 500 10.86 0.85 -15.07
CA GLU A 500 11.75 -0.33 -15.09
C GLU A 500 13.11 -0.08 -14.42
N ALA A 501 13.57 1.19 -14.38
CA ALA A 501 14.84 1.53 -13.74
C ALA A 501 14.75 1.57 -12.22
N GLU A 502 13.61 1.97 -11.70
CA GLU A 502 13.32 2.02 -10.27
C GLU A 502 12.71 0.70 -9.76
N GLY A 503 12.14 -0.13 -10.65
CA GLY A 503 11.44 -1.37 -10.32
C GLY A 503 10.11 -1.15 -9.59
N ASP A 504 9.53 0.06 -9.72
CA ASP A 504 8.34 0.45 -9.00
C ASP A 504 7.49 1.44 -9.82
N TYR A 505 6.29 1.77 -9.30
CA TYR A 505 5.38 2.74 -9.90
C TYR A 505 5.71 4.15 -9.42
N SER A 506 5.84 5.08 -10.37
CA SER A 506 6.00 6.51 -10.09
C SER A 506 4.80 7.30 -10.59
N GLN A 507 4.46 8.39 -9.87
CA GLN A 507 3.37 9.27 -10.26
C GLN A 507 3.70 10.01 -11.56
N ALA A 508 2.97 9.73 -12.62
CA ALA A 508 3.11 10.36 -13.93
C ALA A 508 2.22 11.58 -14.12
N GLU A 509 1.04 11.58 -13.46
CA GLU A 509 0.04 12.65 -13.60
C GLU A 509 -0.82 12.74 -12.33
N LEU A 510 -1.23 13.95 -11.94
CA LEU A 510 -2.15 14.22 -10.83
C LEU A 510 -3.18 15.26 -11.28
N ILE A 511 -4.45 14.98 -11.04
CA ILE A 511 -5.58 15.84 -11.43
C ILE A 511 -6.56 15.98 -10.26
N TYR A 512 -7.08 17.18 -10.08
CA TYR A 512 -8.23 17.47 -9.23
C TYR A 512 -9.47 17.58 -10.10
N PRO A 513 -10.43 16.66 -10.04
CA PRO A 513 -11.52 16.58 -11.02
C PRO A 513 -12.57 17.67 -10.88
N GLY A 514 -12.50 18.48 -9.83
CA GLY A 514 -13.39 19.59 -9.53
C GLY A 514 -13.64 19.72 -8.05
N THR A 515 -14.43 20.71 -7.63
CA THR A 515 -14.82 20.88 -6.23
C THR A 515 -15.90 19.88 -5.87
N VAL A 516 -15.63 19.02 -4.90
CA VAL A 516 -16.59 18.06 -4.35
C VAL A 516 -17.50 18.78 -3.36
N GLU A 517 -18.78 18.50 -3.41
CA GLU A 517 -19.83 19.07 -2.56
C GLU A 517 -20.40 18.02 -1.60
N GLN A 518 -21.28 18.43 -0.69
CA GLN A 518 -21.96 17.53 0.25
C GLN A 518 -23.05 16.63 -0.39
N ASP A 519 -23.43 16.92 -1.61
CA ASP A 519 -24.37 16.13 -2.38
C ASP A 519 -23.62 15.33 -3.47
N TRP A 520 -24.18 14.16 -3.84
CA TRP A 520 -23.62 13.36 -4.91
C TRP A 520 -23.55 14.11 -6.24
N GLY A 521 -22.33 14.24 -6.76
CA GLY A 521 -22.03 14.79 -8.07
C GLY A 521 -21.32 13.80 -8.98
N THR A 522 -21.44 13.98 -10.30
CA THR A 522 -20.65 13.22 -11.28
C THR A 522 -19.42 14.04 -11.67
N PHE A 523 -18.25 13.42 -11.56
CA PHE A 523 -16.95 14.03 -11.84
C PHE A 523 -16.25 13.27 -12.95
N THR A 524 -15.43 13.99 -13.72
CA THR A 524 -14.60 13.40 -14.77
C THR A 524 -13.15 13.84 -14.62
N ALA A 525 -12.23 12.93 -14.88
CA ALA A 525 -10.81 13.22 -14.97
C ALA A 525 -10.28 12.68 -16.32
N HIS A 526 -9.44 13.47 -16.98
CA HIS A 526 -8.82 13.13 -18.26
C HIS A 526 -7.31 13.01 -18.07
N LEU A 527 -6.81 11.78 -18.05
CA LEU A 527 -5.39 11.48 -17.94
C LEU A 527 -4.81 11.26 -19.34
N THR A 528 -3.53 11.55 -19.52
CA THR A 528 -2.93 11.62 -20.87
C THR A 528 -1.61 10.84 -21.02
N LYS A 529 -1.12 10.24 -19.95
CA LYS A 529 0.20 9.61 -19.91
C LYS A 529 0.17 8.11 -19.64
N GLY A 530 -0.93 7.43 -19.94
CA GLY A 530 -1.05 5.98 -19.76
C GLY A 530 -0.06 5.19 -20.60
N THR A 531 0.45 4.10 -20.03
CA THR A 531 1.37 3.15 -20.65
C THR A 531 0.78 1.73 -20.64
N LYS A 532 1.54 0.75 -21.09
CA LYS A 532 1.14 -0.67 -20.97
C LYS A 532 1.05 -1.18 -19.53
N ASN A 533 1.74 -0.51 -18.62
CA ASN A 533 1.78 -0.89 -17.22
C ASN A 533 1.57 0.37 -16.37
N SER A 534 0.30 0.72 -16.19
CA SER A 534 -0.10 1.90 -15.44
C SER A 534 -1.21 1.55 -14.44
N LYS A 535 -1.32 2.36 -13.39
CA LYS A 535 -2.37 2.29 -12.37
C LYS A 535 -3.04 3.63 -12.23
N VAL A 536 -4.33 3.61 -11.94
CA VAL A 536 -5.12 4.80 -11.61
C VAL A 536 -5.45 4.77 -10.14
N GLY A 537 -5.18 5.88 -9.43
CA GLY A 537 -5.54 6.06 -8.03
C GLY A 537 -6.58 7.16 -7.84
N ILE A 538 -7.50 6.97 -6.90
CA ILE A 538 -8.51 7.94 -6.46
C ILE A 538 -8.28 8.13 -4.96
N PHE A 539 -8.08 9.38 -4.52
CA PHE A 539 -7.66 9.68 -3.15
C PHE A 539 -8.55 10.73 -2.51
N ALA A 540 -8.86 10.52 -1.23
CA ALA A 540 -9.41 11.56 -0.37
C ALA A 540 -8.29 12.49 0.07
N VAL A 541 -8.46 13.80 -0.09
CA VAL A 541 -7.44 14.81 0.18
C VAL A 541 -8.03 16.03 0.89
N THR A 542 -7.16 16.85 1.46
CA THR A 542 -7.38 18.21 1.98
C THR A 542 -7.86 18.34 3.42
N MET A 543 -8.79 17.54 3.91
CA MET A 543 -9.36 17.67 5.26
C MET A 543 -9.58 16.31 5.91
N PRO A 544 -9.45 16.17 7.25
CA PRO A 544 -9.89 14.95 7.92
C PRO A 544 -11.40 14.78 7.74
N GLY A 545 -11.82 13.59 7.32
CA GLY A 545 -13.21 13.24 7.03
C GLY A 545 -13.33 12.31 5.83
N ASN A 546 -14.53 12.03 5.39
CA ASN A 546 -14.81 11.01 4.40
C ASN A 546 -15.03 11.58 2.99
N LEU A 547 -14.39 10.96 2.01
CA LEU A 547 -14.76 11.05 0.60
C LEU A 547 -15.57 9.81 0.22
N TYR A 548 -16.82 10.00 -0.14
CA TYR A 548 -17.67 8.91 -0.63
C TYR A 548 -17.51 8.77 -2.14
N VAL A 549 -17.33 7.53 -2.59
CA VAL A 549 -17.03 7.18 -3.98
C VAL A 549 -17.99 6.11 -4.47
N ASP A 550 -18.50 6.29 -5.68
CA ASP A 550 -19.42 5.37 -6.34
C ASP A 550 -19.27 5.46 -7.87
N ASP A 551 -19.77 4.46 -8.60
CA ASP A 551 -19.85 4.42 -10.06
C ASP A 551 -18.54 4.77 -10.79
N VAL A 552 -17.41 4.24 -10.35
CA VAL A 552 -16.11 4.48 -11.02
C VAL A 552 -16.08 3.74 -12.36
N LEU A 553 -15.92 4.49 -13.45
CA LEU A 553 -15.84 3.97 -14.82
C LEU A 553 -14.60 4.51 -15.52
N ILE A 554 -13.71 3.63 -15.95
CA ILE A 554 -12.52 3.97 -16.74
C ILE A 554 -12.73 3.52 -18.18
N THR A 555 -12.50 4.44 -19.12
CA THR A 555 -12.66 4.19 -20.55
C THR A 555 -11.48 4.72 -21.36
N GLN A 556 -11.26 4.10 -22.51
CA GLN A 556 -10.35 4.58 -23.54
C GLN A 556 -11.00 4.54 -24.93
N GLN A 557 -10.58 5.41 -25.84
CA GLN A 557 -11.02 5.36 -27.23
C GLN A 557 -10.26 4.25 -27.98
N TYR A 558 -10.93 3.60 -28.91
CA TYR A 558 -10.34 2.63 -29.79
C TYR A 558 -10.68 2.91 -31.27
N LYS A 559 -9.92 2.36 -32.17
CA LYS A 559 -10.09 2.46 -33.62
C LYS A 559 -10.58 1.16 -34.21
N ALA A 560 -11.23 1.27 -35.36
CA ALA A 560 -11.55 0.09 -36.16
C ALA A 560 -10.27 -0.68 -36.48
N GLY A 561 -10.27 -1.97 -36.21
CA GLY A 561 -9.13 -2.87 -36.36
C GLY A 561 -8.38 -3.18 -35.07
N ASP A 562 -8.61 -2.42 -33.99
CA ASP A 562 -8.02 -2.72 -32.67
C ASP A 562 -8.58 -4.05 -32.12
N VAL A 563 -7.71 -4.79 -31.45
CA VAL A 563 -8.11 -5.98 -30.68
C VAL A 563 -8.48 -5.53 -29.26
N LEU A 564 -9.72 -5.83 -28.87
CA LEU A 564 -10.25 -5.50 -27.56
C LEU A 564 -10.40 -6.78 -26.74
N ARG A 565 -9.75 -6.84 -25.56
CA ARG A 565 -9.87 -7.94 -24.62
C ARG A 565 -10.90 -7.58 -23.56
N GLU A 566 -11.95 -8.39 -23.44
CA GLU A 566 -13.07 -8.14 -22.59
C GLU A 566 -13.35 -9.36 -21.70
N PRO A 567 -13.58 -9.19 -20.38
CA PRO A 567 -14.02 -10.28 -19.52
C PRO A 567 -15.47 -10.69 -19.90
N PHE A 568 -15.76 -11.97 -19.83
CA PHE A 568 -17.12 -12.49 -19.99
C PHE A 568 -17.56 -13.41 -18.86
N TYR A 569 -16.63 -13.85 -18.02
CA TYR A 569 -16.90 -14.62 -16.82
C TYR A 569 -15.86 -14.31 -15.76
N PHE A 570 -16.30 -14.17 -14.53
CA PHE A 570 -15.47 -14.00 -13.35
C PHE A 570 -15.98 -14.92 -12.24
N GLY A 571 -15.15 -15.90 -11.83
CA GLY A 571 -15.37 -16.75 -10.68
C GLY A 571 -14.62 -16.20 -9.48
N ARG A 572 -15.33 -15.65 -8.52
CA ARG A 572 -14.79 -15.03 -7.32
C ARG A 572 -14.77 -16.00 -6.16
N TYR A 573 -13.68 -16.04 -5.41
CA TYR A 573 -13.55 -16.85 -4.18
C TYR A 573 -13.96 -18.30 -4.34
N LEU A 574 -13.59 -18.90 -5.46
CA LEU A 574 -13.91 -20.28 -5.74
C LEU A 574 -13.24 -21.19 -4.71
N GLU A 575 -14.00 -22.12 -4.15
CA GLU A 575 -13.49 -23.20 -3.35
C GLU A 575 -13.03 -24.33 -4.29
N GLY A 576 -11.81 -24.83 -4.07
CA GLY A 576 -11.23 -25.87 -4.93
C GLY A 576 -10.53 -25.33 -6.17
N THR A 577 -10.06 -26.24 -7.01
CA THR A 577 -9.13 -25.98 -8.13
C THR A 577 -9.76 -26.20 -9.49
N GLU A 578 -11.07 -26.01 -9.62
CA GLU A 578 -11.80 -26.24 -10.86
C GLU A 578 -13.03 -25.31 -10.97
N VAL A 579 -13.47 -25.06 -12.21
CA VAL A 579 -14.68 -24.27 -12.48
C VAL A 579 -15.33 -24.67 -13.80
N ASP A 580 -16.65 -24.63 -13.84
CA ASP A 580 -17.45 -24.76 -15.06
C ASP A 580 -17.83 -23.37 -15.57
N VAL A 581 -17.43 -23.06 -16.80
CA VAL A 581 -17.66 -21.76 -17.44
C VAL A 581 -18.64 -21.91 -18.59
N THR A 582 -19.78 -21.26 -18.54
CA THR A 582 -20.70 -21.15 -19.67
C THR A 582 -20.23 -20.05 -20.62
N ILE A 583 -20.07 -20.38 -21.91
CA ILE A 583 -19.67 -19.42 -22.95
C ILE A 583 -20.91 -18.70 -23.49
N PRO A 584 -21.05 -17.38 -23.25
CA PRO A 584 -22.16 -16.61 -23.83
C PRO A 584 -22.16 -16.66 -25.35
N GLU A 585 -23.31 -16.69 -25.97
CA GLU A 585 -23.46 -16.77 -27.45
C GLU A 585 -22.66 -15.66 -28.18
N ARG A 586 -22.58 -14.47 -27.58
CA ARG A 586 -21.86 -13.30 -28.14
C ARG A 586 -20.36 -13.50 -28.30
N VAL A 587 -19.74 -14.40 -27.51
CA VAL A 587 -18.29 -14.65 -27.51
C VAL A 587 -17.90 -16.03 -27.99
N ARG A 588 -18.87 -16.87 -28.32
CA ARG A 588 -18.71 -18.30 -28.63
C ARG A 588 -17.71 -18.60 -29.76
N PHE A 589 -17.43 -17.63 -30.63
CA PHE A 589 -16.57 -17.79 -31.79
C PHE A 589 -15.37 -16.83 -31.75
N GLN A 590 -14.99 -16.39 -30.57
CA GLN A 590 -13.85 -15.49 -30.38
C GLN A 590 -12.68 -16.25 -29.74
N HIS A 591 -11.51 -15.64 -29.70
CA HIS A 591 -10.41 -16.16 -28.90
C HIS A 591 -10.80 -16.04 -27.43
N LEU A 592 -10.80 -17.13 -26.73
CA LEU A 592 -11.09 -17.19 -25.31
C LEU A 592 -9.79 -17.47 -24.57
N TYR A 593 -9.57 -16.68 -23.52
CA TYR A 593 -8.45 -16.80 -22.61
C TYR A 593 -8.95 -16.96 -21.20
N HIS A 594 -8.16 -17.61 -20.40
CA HIS A 594 -8.43 -17.71 -18.98
C HIS A 594 -7.14 -17.62 -18.15
N LYS A 595 -7.30 -17.20 -16.92
CA LYS A 595 -6.26 -17.12 -15.91
C LYS A 595 -6.87 -17.23 -14.53
N VAL A 596 -6.06 -17.56 -13.54
CA VAL A 596 -6.47 -17.75 -12.16
C VAL A 596 -5.43 -17.19 -11.22
N SER A 597 -5.85 -16.65 -10.08
CA SER A 597 -5.00 -16.29 -8.95
C SER A 597 -5.43 -17.04 -7.70
N ALA A 598 -4.50 -17.25 -6.78
CA ALA A 598 -4.75 -17.81 -5.46
C ALA A 598 -5.02 -16.69 -4.46
N VAL A 599 -5.90 -16.93 -3.49
CA VAL A 599 -6.26 -15.97 -2.46
C VAL A 599 -6.13 -16.62 -1.09
N LYS A 600 -5.54 -15.89 -0.16
CA LYS A 600 -5.46 -16.23 1.26
C LYS A 600 -5.93 -15.03 2.08
N THR A 601 -6.74 -15.29 3.10
CA THR A 601 -6.99 -14.30 4.15
C THR A 601 -5.86 -14.39 5.15
N ASP A 602 -5.21 -13.26 5.42
CA ASP A 602 -4.23 -13.22 6.50
C ASP A 602 -4.96 -13.19 7.85
N GLY A 603 -4.89 -14.30 8.58
CA GLY A 603 -5.46 -14.39 9.94
C GLY A 603 -4.62 -13.71 11.01
N THR A 604 -3.44 -13.16 10.66
CA THR A 604 -2.53 -12.51 11.61
C THR A 604 -2.92 -11.05 11.90
N PHE A 605 -3.67 -10.42 11.02
CA PHE A 605 -4.20 -9.06 11.19
C PHE A 605 -5.67 -9.14 11.59
N SER A 606 -6.05 -8.43 12.63
CA SER A 606 -7.36 -8.51 13.29
C SER A 606 -8.57 -8.26 12.38
N ASP A 607 -8.36 -7.84 11.15
CA ASP A 607 -9.38 -7.47 10.16
C ASP A 607 -9.28 -8.22 8.83
N GLY A 608 -8.39 -9.23 8.73
CA GLY A 608 -8.36 -10.17 7.62
C GLY A 608 -7.92 -9.57 6.29
N ASP A 609 -6.69 -9.08 6.22
CA ASP A 609 -6.10 -8.65 4.93
C ASP A 609 -6.09 -9.80 3.94
N LEU A 610 -6.52 -9.51 2.70
CA LEU A 610 -6.50 -10.47 1.60
C LEU A 610 -5.16 -10.37 0.87
N CYS A 611 -4.47 -11.52 0.75
CA CYS A 611 -3.35 -11.66 -0.16
C CYS A 611 -3.82 -12.37 -1.43
N GLU A 612 -3.57 -11.78 -2.58
CA GLU A 612 -3.82 -12.40 -3.88
C GLU A 612 -2.50 -12.61 -4.61
N SER A 613 -2.26 -13.83 -5.08
CA SER A 613 -1.06 -14.15 -5.87
C SER A 613 -1.03 -13.42 -7.21
N ALA A 614 0.11 -13.42 -7.89
CA ALA A 614 0.14 -13.15 -9.30
C ALA A 614 -0.84 -14.09 -10.04
N PHE A 615 -1.38 -13.63 -11.16
CA PHE A 615 -2.16 -14.52 -12.03
C PHE A 615 -1.24 -15.59 -12.65
N SER A 616 -1.82 -16.77 -12.89
CA SER A 616 -1.23 -17.74 -13.80
C SER A 616 -0.93 -17.14 -15.17
N ASP A 617 -0.10 -17.78 -15.94
CA ASP A 617 0.01 -17.46 -17.37
C ASP A 617 -1.38 -17.52 -18.02
N GLU A 618 -1.65 -16.55 -18.91
CA GLU A 618 -2.88 -16.58 -19.70
C GLU A 618 -2.83 -17.75 -20.68
N CYS A 619 -3.81 -18.65 -20.56
CA CYS A 619 -3.96 -19.80 -21.43
C CYS A 619 -5.13 -19.62 -22.39
N LEU A 620 -4.98 -20.10 -23.61
CA LEU A 620 -6.09 -20.26 -24.54
C LEU A 620 -7.01 -21.37 -24.04
N VAL A 621 -8.32 -21.15 -24.15
CA VAL A 621 -9.31 -22.20 -23.94
C VAL A 621 -9.22 -23.16 -25.13
N GLU A 622 -8.51 -24.25 -24.97
CA GLU A 622 -8.32 -25.29 -25.98
C GLU A 622 -9.03 -26.58 -25.59
N ALA A 623 -9.49 -27.31 -26.58
CA ALA A 623 -9.99 -28.65 -26.32
C ALA A 623 -8.84 -29.55 -25.86
N ALA A 624 -8.93 -30.14 -24.68
CA ALA A 624 -7.96 -31.10 -24.22
C ALA A 624 -7.87 -32.27 -25.23
N GLU A 625 -6.68 -32.62 -25.68
CA GLU A 625 -6.46 -33.87 -26.43
C GLU A 625 -6.64 -35.05 -25.49
N THR A 626 -7.88 -35.49 -25.29
CA THR A 626 -8.16 -36.68 -24.51
C THR A 626 -8.12 -37.91 -25.41
N GLY A 627 -7.08 -38.69 -25.27
CA GLY A 627 -6.93 -39.99 -25.96
C GLY A 627 -7.86 -41.10 -25.47
N ILE A 628 -9.10 -40.83 -25.02
CA ILE A 628 -10.08 -41.84 -24.64
C ILE A 628 -11.47 -41.39 -25.11
N THR A 629 -11.99 -42.04 -26.15
CA THR A 629 -13.35 -41.91 -26.65
C THR A 629 -14.35 -42.54 -25.70
N ALA A 630 -15.16 -41.72 -25.01
CA ALA A 630 -16.45 -42.16 -24.47
C ALA A 630 -17.57 -41.71 -25.42
N PRO A 631 -18.56 -42.52 -25.74
CA PRO A 631 -19.65 -42.13 -26.63
C PRO A 631 -20.63 -41.21 -25.89
N THR A 632 -20.45 -39.92 -26.04
CA THR A 632 -21.39 -38.91 -25.60
C THR A 632 -21.97 -38.22 -26.84
N THR A 633 -23.26 -37.97 -26.88
CA THR A 633 -23.97 -37.19 -27.89
C THR A 633 -23.56 -35.70 -27.74
N ARG A 634 -22.30 -35.38 -27.97
CA ARG A 634 -21.83 -34.01 -27.95
C ARG A 634 -22.29 -33.26 -29.19
N LYS A 635 -22.78 -32.05 -29.04
CA LYS A 635 -23.10 -31.18 -30.17
C LYS A 635 -21.80 -30.70 -30.82
N PRO A 636 -21.77 -30.53 -32.15
CA PRO A 636 -20.67 -29.91 -32.83
C PRO A 636 -20.40 -28.51 -32.30
N PHE A 637 -19.12 -28.19 -32.11
CA PHE A 637 -18.69 -26.90 -31.60
C PHE A 637 -17.59 -26.31 -32.53
N VAL A 638 -17.60 -24.99 -32.72
CA VAL A 638 -16.61 -24.30 -33.57
C VAL A 638 -16.03 -23.14 -32.75
N MET A 639 -14.70 -23.11 -32.67
CA MET A 639 -13.95 -22.09 -31.98
C MET A 639 -12.92 -21.46 -32.95
N PHE A 640 -12.50 -20.22 -32.71
CA PHE A 640 -11.42 -19.58 -33.47
C PHE A 640 -10.24 -19.37 -32.55
N SER A 641 -9.07 -19.89 -32.92
CA SER A 641 -7.82 -19.72 -32.17
C SER A 641 -6.61 -19.57 -33.10
N ASN A 642 -5.67 -18.71 -32.75
CA ASN A 642 -4.39 -18.53 -33.48
C ASN A 642 -4.52 -18.41 -35.02
N GLY A 643 -5.56 -17.73 -35.52
CA GLY A 643 -5.80 -17.60 -36.96
C GLY A 643 -6.44 -18.85 -37.60
N ASN A 644 -6.92 -19.77 -36.77
CA ASN A 644 -7.54 -21.00 -37.21
C ASN A 644 -8.98 -21.13 -36.70
N LEU A 645 -9.84 -21.77 -37.48
CA LEU A 645 -11.09 -22.34 -36.98
C LEU A 645 -10.81 -23.74 -36.45
N ASP A 646 -11.06 -23.93 -35.17
CA ASP A 646 -11.02 -25.23 -34.53
C ASP A 646 -12.45 -25.77 -34.40
N ILE A 647 -12.69 -26.89 -35.06
CA ILE A 647 -14.01 -27.48 -35.22
C ILE A 647 -14.03 -28.82 -34.51
N GLN A 648 -14.85 -28.91 -33.48
CA GLN A 648 -15.16 -30.16 -32.79
C GLN A 648 -16.34 -30.82 -33.50
N ASN A 649 -16.14 -32.02 -33.97
CA ASN A 649 -17.09 -32.81 -34.77
C ASN A 649 -17.27 -34.20 -34.11
N PRO A 650 -17.88 -34.27 -32.90
CA PRO A 650 -17.95 -35.52 -32.14
C PRO A 650 -18.73 -36.65 -32.81
N ALA A 651 -19.59 -36.32 -33.76
CA ALA A 651 -20.34 -37.33 -34.53
C ALA A 651 -19.57 -37.85 -35.77
N GLY A 652 -18.44 -37.24 -36.09
CA GLY A 652 -17.67 -37.61 -37.27
C GLY A 652 -18.42 -37.30 -38.60
N ASP A 653 -19.20 -36.24 -38.62
CA ASP A 653 -19.92 -35.80 -39.81
C ASP A 653 -19.02 -35.10 -40.82
N ILE A 654 -19.47 -34.93 -42.05
CA ILE A 654 -18.78 -34.12 -43.04
C ILE A 654 -18.81 -32.66 -42.60
N VAL A 655 -17.60 -32.03 -42.60
CA VAL A 655 -17.44 -30.61 -42.28
C VAL A 655 -17.25 -29.82 -43.56
N GLU A 656 -18.05 -28.78 -43.77
CA GLU A 656 -17.90 -27.81 -44.87
C GLU A 656 -17.87 -26.39 -44.32
N VAL A 657 -16.95 -25.56 -44.80
CA VAL A 657 -16.82 -24.16 -44.41
C VAL A 657 -17.07 -23.24 -45.58
N PHE A 658 -17.95 -22.27 -45.40
CA PHE A 658 -18.37 -21.32 -46.43
C PHE A 658 -18.11 -19.89 -45.96
N THR A 659 -17.80 -19.01 -46.90
CA THR A 659 -17.82 -17.55 -46.70
C THR A 659 -19.29 -17.04 -46.65
N ALA A 660 -19.51 -15.81 -46.19
CA ALA A 660 -20.86 -15.23 -46.11
C ALA A 660 -21.59 -15.13 -47.45
N ASP A 661 -20.86 -15.05 -48.56
CA ASP A 661 -21.41 -15.06 -49.93
C ASP A 661 -21.69 -16.48 -50.45
N GLY A 662 -21.55 -17.50 -49.62
CA GLY A 662 -21.85 -18.90 -49.96
C GLY A 662 -20.75 -19.66 -50.68
N ARG A 663 -19.56 -19.10 -50.86
CA ARG A 663 -18.43 -19.79 -51.46
C ARG A 663 -17.81 -20.77 -50.48
N ARG A 664 -17.75 -22.05 -50.82
CA ARG A 664 -17.08 -23.07 -50.02
C ARG A 664 -15.56 -22.88 -50.07
N ILE A 665 -14.93 -22.74 -48.88
CA ILE A 665 -13.50 -22.55 -48.72
C ILE A 665 -12.77 -23.78 -48.21
N ALA A 666 -13.46 -24.66 -47.51
CA ALA A 666 -12.92 -25.91 -47.00
C ALA A 666 -13.98 -27.00 -46.95
N THR A 667 -13.54 -28.24 -47.03
CA THR A 667 -14.37 -29.43 -46.76
C THR A 667 -13.46 -30.52 -46.19
N ASP A 668 -13.95 -31.18 -45.13
CA ASP A 668 -13.36 -32.41 -44.62
C ASP A 668 -14.39 -33.54 -44.71
N ALA A 669 -14.16 -34.42 -45.69
CA ALA A 669 -14.99 -35.61 -45.88
C ALA A 669 -14.45 -36.83 -45.09
N THR A 670 -13.35 -36.67 -44.37
CA THR A 670 -12.70 -37.78 -43.64
C THR A 670 -13.29 -37.97 -42.23
N ALA A 671 -14.32 -37.18 -41.90
CA ALA A 671 -15.07 -37.31 -40.65
C ALA A 671 -14.19 -37.28 -39.38
N ARG A 672 -13.21 -36.38 -39.37
CA ARG A 672 -12.37 -36.20 -38.18
C ARG A 672 -13.17 -35.59 -37.05
N GLU A 673 -12.96 -36.06 -35.83
CA GLU A 673 -13.58 -35.52 -34.62
C GLU A 673 -13.11 -34.10 -34.29
N HIS A 674 -11.87 -33.76 -34.74
CA HIS A 674 -11.30 -32.43 -34.56
C HIS A 674 -10.65 -31.97 -35.89
N LEU A 675 -10.94 -30.74 -36.32
CA LEU A 675 -10.42 -30.13 -37.51
C LEU A 675 -10.00 -28.70 -37.27
N THR A 676 -8.74 -28.37 -37.58
CA THR A 676 -8.20 -27.01 -37.51
C THR A 676 -8.00 -26.47 -38.93
N LEU A 677 -8.61 -25.33 -39.22
CA LEU A 677 -8.56 -24.69 -40.54
C LEU A 677 -8.02 -23.26 -40.42
N PRO A 678 -6.93 -22.91 -41.13
CA PRO A 678 -6.46 -21.54 -41.20
C PRO A 678 -7.51 -20.65 -41.92
N ILE A 679 -7.82 -19.51 -41.32
CA ILE A 679 -8.86 -18.63 -41.84
C ILE A 679 -8.47 -17.16 -41.64
N ALA A 680 -8.92 -16.28 -42.52
CA ALA A 680 -8.63 -14.85 -42.41
C ALA A 680 -9.50 -14.20 -41.35
N ILE A 681 -8.89 -13.41 -40.47
CA ILE A 681 -9.58 -12.60 -39.44
C ILE A 681 -10.44 -11.53 -40.14
N GLY A 682 -11.63 -11.26 -39.60
CA GLY A 682 -12.53 -10.18 -40.04
C GLY A 682 -13.58 -10.60 -41.06
N GLY A 683 -13.87 -11.89 -41.18
CA GLY A 683 -14.91 -12.43 -42.05
C GLY A 683 -16.12 -13.03 -41.33
N THR A 684 -17.21 -13.23 -42.05
CA THR A 684 -18.31 -14.08 -41.63
C THR A 684 -18.22 -15.42 -42.35
N TYR A 685 -18.29 -16.50 -41.60
CA TYR A 685 -18.20 -17.87 -42.11
C TYR A 685 -19.40 -18.68 -41.67
N VAL A 686 -19.75 -19.69 -42.44
CA VAL A 686 -20.74 -20.68 -42.06
C VAL A 686 -20.05 -22.03 -42.05
N VAL A 687 -19.96 -22.65 -40.89
CA VAL A 687 -19.47 -24.01 -40.73
C VAL A 687 -20.66 -24.95 -40.70
N ARG A 688 -20.74 -25.85 -41.68
CA ARG A 688 -21.73 -26.87 -41.77
C ARG A 688 -21.13 -28.22 -41.35
N ILE A 689 -21.72 -28.86 -40.35
CA ILE A 689 -21.30 -30.14 -39.80
C ILE A 689 -22.49 -31.08 -39.88
N GLY A 690 -22.48 -32.02 -40.81
CA GLY A 690 -23.63 -32.83 -41.12
C GLY A 690 -24.84 -31.96 -41.51
N ASN A 691 -25.91 -32.06 -40.72
CA ASN A 691 -27.15 -31.29 -40.89
C ASN A 691 -27.21 -29.98 -40.10
N GLN A 692 -26.15 -29.67 -39.31
CA GLN A 692 -26.07 -28.45 -38.50
C GLN A 692 -25.26 -27.38 -39.23
N SER A 693 -25.68 -26.12 -39.08
CA SER A 693 -24.94 -24.98 -39.62
C SER A 693 -24.67 -23.96 -38.50
N ILE A 694 -23.40 -23.63 -38.31
CA ILE A 694 -22.91 -22.71 -37.30
C ILE A 694 -22.38 -21.47 -37.99
N LYS A 695 -22.91 -20.30 -37.72
CA LYS A 695 -22.42 -19.03 -38.24
C LYS A 695 -21.32 -18.50 -37.31
N VAL A 696 -20.15 -18.26 -37.88
CA VAL A 696 -18.99 -17.72 -37.17
C VAL A 696 -18.70 -16.33 -37.73
N GLN A 697 -18.59 -15.34 -36.88
CA GLN A 697 -18.26 -13.99 -37.26
C GLN A 697 -16.96 -13.60 -36.56
N LEU A 698 -15.89 -13.40 -37.36
CA LEU A 698 -14.53 -13.12 -36.87
C LEU A 698 -14.14 -11.68 -37.13
#